data_f5aef262b294d7f4b65db98231622199
#
_entry.id   f5aef262b294d7f4b65db98231622199
#
_cell.length_a   1.000
_cell.length_b   1.000
_cell.length_c   1.000
_cell.angle_alpha   90.00
_cell.angle_beta   90.00
_cell.angle_gamma   90.00
#
_symmetry.space_group_name_H-M   'P 1'
#
loop_
_entity.id
_entity.type
_entity.pdbx_description
1 polymer ?
#
loop_
_entity_poly.entity_id
_entity_poly.type
_entity_poly.pdbx_seq_one_letter_code
_entity_poly.pdbx_strand_id
1 'polypeptide(L)'
;MPMALLSATSPAKTLFCHEEQYSAQSGVLLSAPQPRKQRSRPSARLVAAMRPAAAAATETAPASSSSPGPVKGKPRVLVAGGGIGGLVLALAARRKGYDVTVFERDISAVRGEGQYRGPIQIQSNALAALEAIDMSVAEEVMREGCVTGDRINGLVDGISGSWYIKFDTFTPAADRGLPVTRVISRMTLQQILARAVGDDAIMNDCHVVDFSDDGNKVTAILEDGRKFEGDLLVGADGIWSKVRKSLFGETDASYSEYTCYTGIADFVPPDIDTVGYRVFLGHKQYFVSSDVGGGKMQWYAFHKEPAGGTDPENGKKKRLLEIFSGWCDNVIDLLNATEEEAILRRDIYDRPPTINWGKGRVTLLGDSVHAMQPNLGQGGCMAIEDGYQLAVELEKAWEESVKSRTPVDVISSLRSYEKERKLRVAIIHGLARMAAIMATTYRPYLGVGLGPLSFLTKLRIPHPGRVGGRFFIKVGMPLMLSWVLGGNSSKLEGRPLSCRLSDKASDQLGRWFQDDDALEQAMGGEWYLFPMSSGDDSALQPIRLIRDEQRTLSIGSKPDPSNSDSSLSLPLPQVSEIHATITCKNKGFYLTDLGSEHGTWFNDNEGRRYRLPPNFPVRFHPSDAIEFGSDKKAMFRVKVLSALPYDSARGGGEVLQAA
;
A
#
# COMPACT_ATOMS: atom_id res chain seq x y z
N MET A 1 8.38 -38.18 15.13
CA MET A 1 7.79 -38.24 16.49
C MET A 1 6.88 -37.05 16.64
N PRO A 2 5.62 -37.19 17.01
CA PRO A 2 4.61 -36.17 16.90
C PRO A 2 4.54 -35.28 18.14
N MET A 3 4.35 -33.98 17.93
CA MET A 3 4.02 -33.04 19.00
C MET A 3 2.51 -33.03 19.26
N ALA A 4 2.17 -33.17 20.52
CA ALA A 4 0.82 -33.23 21.01
C ALA A 4 0.15 -31.83 21.03
N LEU A 5 -1.10 -31.83 20.59
CA LEU A 5 -2.05 -30.74 20.79
C LEU A 5 -2.49 -30.69 22.26
N LEU A 6 -2.36 -29.51 22.86
CA LEU A 6 -3.07 -29.19 24.10
C LEU A 6 -4.18 -28.19 23.78
N SER A 7 -5.38 -28.69 23.90
CA SER A 7 -6.63 -27.88 23.91
C SER A 7 -6.78 -27.22 25.26
N ALA A 8 -6.96 -25.91 25.29
CA ALA A 8 -7.44 -25.17 26.44
C ALA A 8 -8.74 -24.45 26.12
N THR A 9 -9.79 -24.95 26.66
CA THR A 9 -11.11 -24.31 26.76
C THR A 9 -11.06 -23.24 27.84
N SER A 10 -11.54 -22.05 27.53
CA SER A 10 -11.75 -20.98 28.50
C SER A 10 -13.16 -20.43 28.39
N PRO A 11 -13.83 -20.15 29.50
CA PRO A 11 -15.20 -19.62 29.50
C PRO A 11 -15.22 -18.10 29.42
N ALA A 12 -16.09 -17.60 28.54
CA ALA A 12 -16.44 -16.19 28.46
C ALA A 12 -17.12 -15.71 29.73
N LYS A 13 -16.61 -14.64 30.32
CA LYS A 13 -17.34 -13.83 31.32
C LYS A 13 -17.79 -12.53 30.67
N THR A 14 -19.09 -12.41 30.58
CA THR A 14 -19.86 -11.22 30.23
C THR A 14 -19.61 -10.14 31.30
N LEU A 15 -19.23 -8.95 30.88
CA LEU A 15 -19.25 -7.75 31.71
C LEU A 15 -20.20 -6.74 31.08
N PHE A 16 -21.28 -6.49 31.86
CA PHE A 16 -22.27 -5.45 31.61
C PHE A 16 -21.63 -4.06 31.63
N CYS A 17 -21.99 -3.20 30.70
CA CYS A 17 -21.86 -1.76 30.82
C CYS A 17 -23.24 -1.15 30.99
N HIS A 18 -23.39 -0.37 32.05
CA HIS A 18 -24.53 0.45 32.40
C HIS A 18 -24.75 1.57 31.36
N GLU A 19 -25.97 1.68 30.88
CA GLU A 19 -26.50 2.88 30.24
C GLU A 19 -26.98 3.87 31.30
N GLU A 20 -26.49 5.10 31.24
CA GLU A 20 -27.11 6.24 31.94
C GLU A 20 -28.17 6.88 31.03
N GLN A 21 -29.39 6.83 31.50
CA GLN A 21 -30.55 7.49 30.94
C GLN A 21 -30.55 8.99 31.30
N TYR A 22 -30.74 9.86 30.29
CA TYR A 22 -31.32 11.18 30.50
C TYR A 22 -32.69 11.26 29.87
N SER A 23 -33.70 11.52 30.73
CA SER A 23 -35.09 11.72 30.39
C SER A 23 -35.36 13.13 29.86
N ALA A 24 -36.21 13.27 28.89
CA ALA A 24 -37.08 14.45 28.73
C ALA A 24 -38.39 14.03 28.10
N GLN A 25 -39.45 14.47 28.77
CA GLN A 25 -40.87 14.16 28.60
C GLN A 25 -41.51 14.84 27.39
N SER A 26 -42.53 14.23 26.93
CA SER A 26 -43.90 14.63 26.49
C SER A 26 -44.24 13.98 25.17
N GLY A 27 -45.32 13.28 24.94
CA GLY A 27 -46.61 13.18 25.55
C GLY A 27 -47.60 12.73 24.48
N VAL A 28 -48.42 11.70 24.81
CA VAL A 28 -49.77 11.46 24.24
C VAL A 28 -49.87 10.85 22.83
N LEU A 29 -50.53 9.77 22.49
CA LEU A 29 -51.63 8.91 22.93
C LEU A 29 -51.72 7.66 22.01
N LEU A 30 -51.90 6.50 22.63
CA LEU A 30 -52.81 5.37 22.40
C LEU A 30 -53.15 4.93 20.94
N SER A 31 -52.84 3.69 20.56
CA SER A 31 -53.78 2.55 20.66
C SER A 31 -53.17 1.26 20.10
N ALA A 32 -53.18 0.20 20.90
CA ALA A 32 -53.18 -1.22 20.52
C ALA A 32 -54.65 -1.74 20.73
N PRO A 33 -55.06 -2.96 20.45
CA PRO A 33 -54.31 -4.22 20.28
C PRO A 33 -54.89 -5.22 19.25
N GLN A 34 -54.07 -6.21 18.91
CA GLN A 34 -54.26 -7.67 18.70
C GLN A 34 -55.67 -8.26 18.35
N PRO A 35 -55.87 -9.57 17.92
CA PRO A 35 -54.92 -10.70 17.80
C PRO A 35 -55.11 -11.66 16.57
N ARG A 36 -54.15 -12.57 16.45
CA ARG A 36 -54.15 -13.97 15.88
C ARG A 36 -55.43 -14.52 15.29
N LYS A 37 -55.29 -15.19 14.12
CA LYS A 37 -55.90 -16.53 13.87
C LYS A 37 -55.04 -17.39 12.95
N GLN A 38 -54.69 -18.57 13.47
CA GLN A 38 -54.27 -19.77 12.75
C GLN A 38 -55.44 -20.42 12.02
N ARG A 39 -55.12 -21.11 10.90
CA ARG A 39 -55.69 -22.38 10.42
C ARG A 39 -55.39 -22.49 8.91
N SER A 40 -55.04 -23.53 8.32
CA SER A 40 -54.84 -24.97 8.45
C SER A 40 -54.74 -25.51 7.01
N ARG A 41 -53.80 -26.43 6.81
CA ARG A 41 -53.72 -27.25 5.57
C ARG A 41 -54.98 -28.10 5.42
N PRO A 42 -55.33 -28.51 4.16
CA PRO A 42 -55.32 -29.94 3.94
C PRO A 42 -54.68 -30.40 2.61
N SER A 43 -54.40 -31.68 2.66
CA SER A 43 -53.71 -32.55 1.79
C SER A 43 -54.50 -33.06 0.56
N ALA A 44 -53.77 -33.38 -0.48
CA ALA A 44 -53.92 -34.48 -1.45
C ALA A 44 -55.30 -34.98 -1.91
N ARG A 45 -55.45 -35.09 -3.22
CA ARG A 45 -55.84 -36.38 -3.85
C ARG A 45 -55.57 -36.38 -5.39
N LEU A 46 -54.93 -37.47 -5.82
CA LEU A 46 -54.88 -37.97 -7.17
C LEU A 46 -56.27 -38.25 -7.73
N VAL A 47 -56.48 -38.03 -9.02
CA VAL A 47 -57.24 -38.98 -9.88
C VAL A 47 -56.67 -38.90 -11.32
N ALA A 48 -56.52 -40.05 -11.90
CA ALA A 48 -55.94 -40.39 -13.19
C ALA A 48 -56.96 -40.50 -14.32
N ALA A 49 -56.41 -40.58 -15.54
CA ALA A 49 -57.00 -41.20 -16.77
C ALA A 49 -57.79 -40.25 -17.69
N MET A 50 -57.49 -40.10 -18.98
CA MET A 50 -57.51 -41.09 -20.05
C MET A 50 -56.97 -40.48 -21.37
N ARG A 51 -56.21 -41.26 -22.11
CA ARG A 51 -55.97 -41.13 -23.58
C ARG A 51 -57.16 -41.70 -24.36
N PRO A 52 -57.37 -41.50 -25.69
CA PRO A 52 -56.34 -41.84 -26.70
C PRO A 52 -56.32 -40.97 -27.99
N ALA A 53 -55.18 -41.05 -28.66
CA ALA A 53 -54.86 -41.38 -30.03
C ALA A 53 -55.38 -40.57 -31.23
N ALA A 54 -54.43 -40.07 -32.03
CA ALA A 54 -54.29 -40.50 -33.42
C ALA A 54 -52.96 -40.01 -34.01
N ALA A 55 -52.32 -40.88 -34.73
CA ALA A 55 -51.01 -40.77 -35.36
C ALA A 55 -51.04 -39.88 -36.61
N ALA A 56 -49.94 -39.11 -36.82
CA ALA A 56 -49.47 -38.78 -38.16
C ALA A 56 -47.91 -38.82 -38.11
N ALA A 57 -47.37 -39.74 -38.84
CA ALA A 57 -45.94 -39.88 -39.09
C ALA A 57 -45.46 -38.69 -39.91
N THR A 58 -44.38 -38.05 -39.45
CA THR A 58 -43.55 -37.21 -40.31
C THR A 58 -42.09 -37.54 -40.04
N GLU A 59 -41.38 -37.77 -41.10
CA GLU A 59 -40.00 -38.22 -41.22
C GLU A 59 -39.02 -37.47 -40.34
N THR A 60 -38.18 -38.24 -39.62
CA THR A 60 -36.97 -37.75 -38.96
C THR A 60 -35.94 -37.44 -40.03
N ALA A 61 -35.66 -36.14 -40.22
CA ALA A 61 -34.44 -35.68 -40.83
C ALA A 61 -33.27 -35.90 -39.85
N PRO A 62 -32.09 -36.34 -40.30
CA PRO A 62 -30.96 -36.59 -39.43
C PRO A 62 -30.48 -35.25 -38.81
N ALA A 63 -30.23 -35.27 -37.51
CA ALA A 63 -29.61 -34.19 -36.81
C ALA A 63 -28.30 -33.80 -37.51
N SER A 64 -28.27 -32.62 -38.12
CA SER A 64 -27.05 -32.03 -38.64
C SER A 64 -26.11 -31.80 -37.44
N SER A 65 -25.03 -32.58 -37.41
CA SER A 65 -23.87 -32.24 -36.61
C SER A 65 -23.34 -30.91 -37.10
N SER A 66 -23.74 -29.81 -36.45
CA SER A 66 -23.13 -28.51 -36.69
C SER A 66 -21.67 -28.64 -36.24
N SER A 67 -20.75 -28.67 -37.19
CA SER A 67 -19.34 -28.44 -36.95
C SER A 67 -19.20 -27.14 -36.14
N PRO A 68 -18.36 -27.07 -35.10
CA PRO A 68 -18.12 -25.86 -34.38
C PRO A 68 -17.70 -24.78 -35.36
N GLY A 69 -18.45 -23.69 -35.42
CA GLY A 69 -18.13 -22.54 -36.26
C GLY A 69 -16.78 -21.93 -35.84
N PRO A 70 -16.14 -21.15 -36.71
CA PRO A 70 -14.87 -20.54 -36.38
C PRO A 70 -15.00 -19.74 -35.08
N VAL A 71 -13.98 -19.84 -34.21
CA VAL A 71 -13.89 -19.05 -32.96
C VAL A 71 -14.07 -17.59 -33.33
N LYS A 72 -15.13 -16.95 -32.85
CA LYS A 72 -15.34 -15.50 -33.01
C LYS A 72 -14.17 -14.78 -32.35
N GLY A 73 -13.88 -13.53 -32.75
CA GLY A 73 -12.85 -12.69 -32.13
C GLY A 73 -12.96 -12.61 -30.60
N LYS A 74 -11.93 -12.05 -29.94
CA LYS A 74 -11.93 -11.89 -28.48
C LYS A 74 -13.20 -11.15 -28.00
N PRO A 75 -13.69 -11.45 -26.77
CA PRO A 75 -14.87 -10.83 -26.17
C PRO A 75 -14.75 -9.31 -26.09
N ARG A 76 -15.86 -8.59 -26.31
CA ARG A 76 -15.96 -7.16 -26.11
C ARG A 76 -16.20 -6.84 -24.63
N VAL A 77 -15.33 -6.01 -24.06
CA VAL A 77 -15.33 -5.63 -22.64
C VAL A 77 -15.92 -4.24 -22.48
N LEU A 78 -16.99 -4.11 -21.70
CA LEU A 78 -17.56 -2.84 -21.28
C LEU A 78 -17.08 -2.53 -19.85
N VAL A 79 -16.57 -1.32 -19.63
CA VAL A 79 -16.07 -0.87 -18.31
C VAL A 79 -16.84 0.37 -17.89
N ALA A 80 -17.59 0.29 -16.80
CA ALA A 80 -18.29 1.42 -16.21
C ALA A 80 -17.37 2.12 -15.19
N GLY A 81 -16.84 3.28 -15.55
CA GLY A 81 -15.95 4.12 -14.74
C GLY A 81 -14.49 4.13 -15.23
N GLY A 82 -14.00 5.33 -15.56
CA GLY A 82 -12.61 5.64 -15.96
C GLY A 82 -11.69 5.99 -14.78
N GLY A 83 -11.97 5.45 -13.59
CA GLY A 83 -11.05 5.53 -12.44
C GLY A 83 -9.79 4.66 -12.64
N ILE A 84 -8.85 4.70 -11.69
CA ILE A 84 -7.59 3.95 -11.77
C ILE A 84 -7.82 2.47 -12.12
N GLY A 85 -8.74 1.79 -11.41
CA GLY A 85 -9.01 0.37 -11.66
C GLY A 85 -9.59 0.10 -13.05
N GLY A 86 -10.55 0.92 -13.49
CA GLY A 86 -11.16 0.78 -14.83
C GLY A 86 -10.17 1.03 -15.97
N LEU A 87 -9.33 2.06 -15.83
CA LEU A 87 -8.27 2.36 -16.81
C LEU A 87 -7.19 1.27 -16.84
N VAL A 88 -6.79 0.71 -15.70
CA VAL A 88 -5.82 -0.40 -15.63
C VAL A 88 -6.39 -1.66 -16.28
N LEU A 89 -7.66 -1.99 -16.01
CA LEU A 89 -8.31 -3.11 -16.70
C LEU A 89 -8.36 -2.88 -18.22
N ALA A 90 -8.78 -1.67 -18.63
CA ALA A 90 -8.85 -1.32 -20.05
C ALA A 90 -7.48 -1.46 -20.72
N LEU A 91 -6.42 -0.94 -20.09
CA LEU A 91 -5.05 -1.08 -20.57
C LEU A 91 -4.65 -2.55 -20.70
N ALA A 92 -4.83 -3.33 -19.62
CA ALA A 92 -4.45 -4.74 -19.58
C ALA A 92 -5.19 -5.59 -20.64
N ALA A 93 -6.48 -5.35 -20.81
CA ALA A 93 -7.28 -6.03 -21.81
C ALA A 93 -6.89 -5.62 -23.24
N ARG A 94 -6.67 -4.33 -23.51
CA ARG A 94 -6.22 -3.85 -24.83
C ARG A 94 -4.84 -4.38 -25.21
N ARG A 95 -3.89 -4.45 -24.26
CA ARG A 95 -2.57 -5.07 -24.52
C ARG A 95 -2.67 -6.54 -24.91
N LYS A 96 -3.74 -7.19 -24.48
CA LYS A 96 -4.07 -8.57 -24.88
C LYS A 96 -4.96 -8.65 -26.12
N GLY A 97 -5.31 -7.53 -26.76
CA GLY A 97 -6.08 -7.47 -28.02
C GLY A 97 -7.59 -7.61 -27.86
N TYR A 98 -8.14 -7.28 -26.69
CA TYR A 98 -9.60 -7.18 -26.49
C TYR A 98 -10.14 -5.86 -27.04
N ASP A 99 -11.39 -5.87 -27.54
CA ASP A 99 -12.16 -4.67 -27.80
C ASP A 99 -12.71 -4.14 -26.46
N VAL A 100 -12.33 -2.93 -26.09
CA VAL A 100 -12.67 -2.34 -24.78
C VAL A 100 -13.33 -0.99 -24.98
N THR A 101 -14.45 -0.76 -24.29
CA THR A 101 -15.07 0.55 -24.16
C THR A 101 -15.18 0.93 -22.69
N VAL A 102 -14.61 2.08 -22.33
CA VAL A 102 -14.69 2.67 -20.99
C VAL A 102 -15.70 3.81 -21.00
N PHE A 103 -16.69 3.75 -20.14
CA PHE A 103 -17.68 4.83 -19.95
C PHE A 103 -17.27 5.67 -18.74
N GLU A 104 -16.95 6.94 -18.97
CA GLU A 104 -16.59 7.87 -17.91
C GLU A 104 -17.57 9.04 -17.86
N ARG A 105 -18.04 9.35 -16.67
CA ARG A 105 -19.00 10.44 -16.45
C ARG A 105 -18.36 11.82 -16.64
N ASP A 106 -17.10 11.96 -16.19
CA ASP A 106 -16.38 13.23 -16.18
C ASP A 106 -14.90 13.01 -16.51
N ILE A 107 -14.59 13.12 -17.81
CA ILE A 107 -13.22 12.94 -18.29
C ILE A 107 -12.27 14.04 -17.81
N SER A 108 -12.77 15.19 -17.39
CA SER A 108 -11.92 16.26 -16.83
C SER A 108 -11.22 15.77 -15.56
N ALA A 109 -11.93 14.97 -14.76
CA ALA A 109 -11.34 14.31 -13.60
C ALA A 109 -10.24 13.31 -13.96
N VAL A 110 -10.28 12.73 -15.15
CA VAL A 110 -9.26 11.80 -15.69
C VAL A 110 -8.09 12.57 -16.29
N ARG A 111 -8.37 13.67 -16.99
CA ARG A 111 -7.35 14.53 -17.62
C ARG A 111 -6.68 15.52 -16.66
N GLY A 112 -7.12 15.57 -15.41
CA GLY A 112 -6.55 16.47 -14.41
C GLY A 112 -7.06 17.90 -14.44
N GLU A 113 -8.13 18.15 -15.15
CA GLU A 113 -8.77 19.47 -15.29
C GLU A 113 -9.86 19.71 -14.21
N GLY A 114 -10.20 18.67 -13.44
CA GLY A 114 -11.26 18.71 -12.43
C GLY A 114 -10.78 19.13 -11.04
N GLN A 115 -11.68 19.02 -10.05
CA GLN A 115 -11.34 19.27 -8.65
C GLN A 115 -10.11 18.45 -8.24
N TYR A 116 -9.16 19.16 -7.62
CA TYR A 116 -7.94 18.56 -7.09
C TYR A 116 -8.25 17.31 -6.25
N ARG A 117 -7.63 16.21 -6.62
CA ARG A 117 -7.64 14.98 -5.83
C ARG A 117 -6.22 14.74 -5.34
N GLY A 118 -6.06 14.66 -4.03
CA GLY A 118 -4.75 14.47 -3.41
C GLY A 118 -3.94 13.34 -4.03
N PRO A 119 -2.60 13.36 -3.92
CA PRO A 119 -1.72 12.29 -4.39
C PRO A 119 -2.14 10.92 -3.86
N ILE A 120 -1.64 9.89 -4.49
CA ILE A 120 -1.89 8.49 -4.14
C ILE A 120 -0.57 7.76 -3.97
N GLN A 121 -0.48 6.93 -2.94
CA GLN A 121 0.64 6.03 -2.78
C GLN A 121 0.42 4.80 -3.67
N ILE A 122 1.38 4.50 -4.54
CA ILE A 122 1.43 3.29 -5.35
C ILE A 122 2.53 2.42 -4.77
N GLN A 123 2.11 1.34 -4.12
CA GLN A 123 3.02 0.44 -3.43
C GLN A 123 3.58 -0.64 -4.37
N SER A 124 4.61 -1.33 -3.92
CA SER A 124 5.38 -2.29 -4.71
C SER A 124 4.53 -3.32 -5.44
N ASN A 125 3.49 -3.85 -4.80
CA ASN A 125 2.55 -4.80 -5.39
C ASN A 125 1.82 -4.23 -6.62
N ALA A 126 1.39 -3.00 -6.56
CA ALA A 126 0.66 -2.35 -7.64
C ALA A 126 1.59 -1.92 -8.78
N LEU A 127 2.79 -1.42 -8.44
CA LEU A 127 3.81 -1.11 -9.45
C LEU A 127 4.22 -2.36 -10.22
N ALA A 128 4.42 -3.48 -9.54
CA ALA A 128 4.73 -4.76 -10.16
C ALA A 128 3.59 -5.26 -11.07
N ALA A 129 2.33 -5.06 -10.70
CA ALA A 129 1.21 -5.38 -11.57
C ALA A 129 1.19 -4.47 -12.82
N LEU A 130 1.51 -3.18 -12.69
CA LEU A 130 1.66 -2.30 -13.85
C LEU A 130 2.80 -2.72 -14.77
N GLU A 131 3.96 -3.13 -14.23
CA GLU A 131 5.07 -3.68 -15.03
C GLU A 131 4.63 -4.93 -15.83
N ALA A 132 3.85 -5.81 -15.20
CA ALA A 132 3.34 -7.01 -15.86
C ALA A 132 2.32 -6.71 -16.97
N ILE A 133 1.63 -5.57 -16.91
CA ILE A 133 0.68 -5.11 -17.92
C ILE A 133 1.41 -4.40 -19.06
N ASP A 134 2.21 -3.39 -18.72
CA ASP A 134 2.92 -2.54 -19.68
C ASP A 134 4.12 -1.88 -19.02
N MET A 135 5.32 -2.30 -19.43
CA MET A 135 6.57 -1.83 -18.86
C MET A 135 6.77 -0.32 -19.06
N SER A 136 6.41 0.21 -20.21
CA SER A 136 6.61 1.64 -20.52
C SER A 136 5.71 2.53 -19.64
N VAL A 137 4.49 2.08 -19.38
CA VAL A 137 3.55 2.76 -18.46
C VAL A 137 4.07 2.71 -17.02
N ALA A 138 4.56 1.54 -16.59
CA ALA A 138 5.12 1.40 -15.25
C ALA A 138 6.35 2.29 -15.05
N GLU A 139 7.26 2.33 -16.03
CA GLU A 139 8.44 3.21 -16.00
C GLU A 139 8.06 4.69 -15.96
N GLU A 140 7.04 5.10 -16.71
CA GLU A 140 6.54 6.47 -16.65
C GLU A 140 5.95 6.80 -15.29
N VAL A 141 5.11 5.93 -14.72
CA VAL A 141 4.57 6.08 -13.36
C VAL A 141 5.70 6.15 -12.33
N MET A 142 6.74 5.34 -12.48
CA MET A 142 7.89 5.36 -11.59
C MET A 142 8.75 6.62 -11.74
N ARG A 143 8.85 7.18 -12.93
CA ARG A 143 9.59 8.42 -13.18
C ARG A 143 8.87 9.64 -12.62
N GLU A 144 7.55 9.73 -12.81
CA GLU A 144 6.73 10.85 -12.33
C GLU A 144 6.41 10.76 -10.83
N GLY A 145 6.58 9.60 -10.23
CA GLY A 145 6.32 9.36 -8.81
C GLY A 145 7.51 9.66 -7.92
N CYS A 146 7.28 10.34 -6.80
CA CYS A 146 8.28 10.55 -5.75
C CYS A 146 8.53 9.25 -4.98
N VAL A 147 9.78 8.81 -4.90
CA VAL A 147 10.18 7.62 -4.15
C VAL A 147 10.06 7.92 -2.65
N THR A 148 9.28 7.12 -1.94
CA THR A 148 9.11 7.23 -0.48
C THR A 148 9.45 5.92 0.24
N GLY A 149 9.48 4.82 -0.49
CA GLY A 149 9.71 3.50 0.06
C GLY A 149 11.16 3.21 0.46
N ASP A 150 12.12 3.98 -0.05
CA ASP A 150 13.56 3.88 0.26
C ASP A 150 13.98 4.72 1.49
N ARG A 151 13.03 5.41 2.11
CA ARG A 151 13.24 6.27 3.28
C ARG A 151 12.53 5.72 4.51
N ILE A 152 12.77 6.34 5.66
CA ILE A 152 12.12 5.97 6.92
C ILE A 152 10.62 6.22 6.80
N ASN A 153 9.85 5.20 7.10
CA ASN A 153 8.41 5.27 7.28
C ASN A 153 8.08 4.89 8.72
N GLY A 154 7.00 5.42 9.28
CA GLY A 154 6.65 4.99 10.63
C GLY A 154 5.56 5.79 11.31
N LEU A 155 5.39 5.43 12.58
CA LEU A 155 4.41 6.02 13.49
C LEU A 155 5.12 6.92 14.49
N VAL A 156 4.56 8.10 14.70
CA VAL A 156 5.10 9.17 15.56
C VAL A 156 4.04 9.55 16.59
N ASP A 157 4.46 9.91 17.78
CA ASP A 157 3.57 10.53 18.76
C ASP A 157 3.23 11.95 18.33
N GLY A 158 1.95 12.25 18.14
CA GLY A 158 1.48 13.52 17.56
C GLY A 158 1.80 14.74 18.42
N ILE A 159 1.91 14.58 19.73
CA ILE A 159 2.18 15.67 20.67
C ILE A 159 3.68 15.93 20.79
N SER A 160 4.46 14.88 21.04
CA SER A 160 5.90 15.02 21.29
C SER A 160 6.76 15.01 20.04
N GLY A 161 6.24 14.58 18.88
CA GLY A 161 7.01 14.37 17.67
C GLY A 161 7.97 13.17 17.73
N SER A 162 7.97 12.41 18.84
CA SER A 162 8.88 11.28 19.02
C SER A 162 8.43 10.04 18.26
N TRP A 163 9.37 9.31 17.68
CA TRP A 163 9.07 8.05 17.00
C TRP A 163 8.49 7.01 17.95
N TYR A 164 7.31 6.53 17.61
CA TYR A 164 6.68 5.37 18.27
C TYR A 164 7.23 4.08 17.69
N ILE A 165 7.24 3.97 16.37
CA ILE A 165 7.82 2.85 15.63
C ILE A 165 8.29 3.33 14.26
N LYS A 166 9.40 2.78 13.79
CA LYS A 166 9.87 2.92 12.41
C LYS A 166 9.73 1.57 11.71
N PHE A 167 9.43 1.56 10.44
CA PHE A 167 9.35 0.34 9.64
C PHE A 167 10.00 0.54 8.28
N ASP A 168 10.57 -0.52 7.80
CA ASP A 168 11.26 -0.62 6.52
C ASP A 168 10.28 -1.14 5.48
N THR A 169 10.07 -0.38 4.41
CA THR A 169 9.26 -0.76 3.25
C THR A 169 10.12 -1.09 2.04
N PHE A 170 11.43 -0.82 2.12
CA PHE A 170 12.38 -1.07 1.05
C PHE A 170 12.81 -2.54 1.00
N THR A 171 13.36 -3.06 2.10
CA THR A 171 13.89 -4.44 2.15
C THR A 171 12.85 -5.48 1.71
N PRO A 172 11.58 -5.47 2.19
CA PRO A 172 10.59 -6.44 1.72
C PRO A 172 10.29 -6.37 0.21
N ALA A 173 10.44 -5.20 -0.40
CA ALA A 173 10.28 -5.03 -1.84
C ALA A 173 11.53 -5.51 -2.59
N ALA A 174 12.71 -5.10 -2.13
CA ALA A 174 13.99 -5.46 -2.73
C ALA A 174 14.26 -6.97 -2.69
N ASP A 175 14.04 -7.64 -1.55
CA ASP A 175 14.17 -9.09 -1.39
C ASP A 175 13.33 -9.91 -2.39
N ARG A 176 12.28 -9.30 -2.93
CA ARG A 176 11.38 -9.91 -3.92
C ARG A 176 11.57 -9.37 -5.33
N GLY A 177 12.52 -8.46 -5.51
CA GLY A 177 12.77 -7.80 -6.77
C GLY A 177 11.61 -6.94 -7.27
N LEU A 178 10.87 -6.32 -6.36
CA LEU A 178 9.72 -5.48 -6.68
C LEU A 178 10.11 -4.01 -6.75
N PRO A 179 9.42 -3.20 -7.56
CA PRO A 179 9.62 -1.75 -7.59
C PRO A 179 9.36 -1.12 -6.22
N VAL A 180 10.15 -0.11 -5.89
CA VAL A 180 10.01 0.60 -4.61
C VAL A 180 8.78 1.51 -4.62
N THR A 181 8.04 1.52 -3.52
CA THR A 181 6.83 2.34 -3.29
C THR A 181 7.07 3.82 -3.61
N ARG A 182 6.11 4.42 -4.30
CA ARG A 182 6.10 5.83 -4.71
C ARG A 182 4.80 6.53 -4.36
N VAL A 183 4.87 7.85 -4.27
CA VAL A 183 3.70 8.72 -4.21
C VAL A 183 3.63 9.52 -5.50
N ILE A 184 2.47 9.51 -6.15
CA ILE A 184 2.24 10.21 -7.40
C ILE A 184 0.94 11.01 -7.33
N SER A 185 0.85 12.13 -8.05
CA SER A 185 -0.42 12.82 -8.24
C SER A 185 -1.44 11.85 -8.84
N ARG A 186 -2.61 11.76 -8.24
CA ARG A 186 -3.70 10.92 -8.78
C ARG A 186 -4.06 11.31 -10.20
N MET A 187 -4.03 12.60 -10.50
CA MET A 187 -4.31 13.14 -11.83
C MET A 187 -3.24 12.71 -12.82
N THR A 188 -1.96 12.84 -12.48
CA THR A 188 -0.85 12.38 -13.31
C THR A 188 -0.94 10.88 -13.61
N LEU A 189 -1.22 10.06 -12.60
CA LEU A 189 -1.42 8.62 -12.80
C LEU A 189 -2.58 8.33 -13.76
N GLN A 190 -3.73 8.99 -13.58
CA GLN A 190 -4.88 8.80 -14.46
C GLN A 190 -4.60 9.26 -15.89
N GLN A 191 -3.89 10.38 -16.08
CA GLN A 191 -3.47 10.86 -17.40
C GLN A 191 -2.54 9.87 -18.12
N ILE A 192 -1.55 9.32 -17.40
CA ILE A 192 -0.66 8.29 -17.94
C ILE A 192 -1.47 7.08 -18.41
N LEU A 193 -2.36 6.58 -17.55
CA LEU A 193 -3.21 5.42 -17.87
C LEU A 193 -4.17 5.70 -19.01
N ALA A 194 -4.87 6.83 -19.01
CA ALA A 194 -5.82 7.18 -20.06
C ALA A 194 -5.15 7.33 -21.43
N ARG A 195 -3.98 7.99 -21.48
CA ARG A 195 -3.18 8.08 -22.72
C ARG A 195 -2.73 6.71 -23.22
N ALA A 196 -2.32 5.81 -22.31
CA ALA A 196 -1.90 4.46 -22.66
C ALA A 196 -3.07 3.57 -23.13
N VAL A 197 -4.28 3.80 -22.61
CA VAL A 197 -5.52 3.17 -23.07
C VAL A 197 -5.88 3.66 -24.46
N GLY A 198 -5.80 4.96 -24.71
CA GLY A 198 -6.17 5.62 -25.96
C GLY A 198 -7.58 6.24 -25.93
N ASP A 199 -7.72 7.42 -26.53
CA ASP A 199 -8.95 8.19 -26.53
C ASP A 199 -10.10 7.47 -27.28
N ASP A 200 -9.77 6.58 -28.22
CA ASP A 200 -10.75 5.79 -28.99
C ASP A 200 -11.53 4.80 -28.12
N ALA A 201 -10.98 4.40 -26.98
CA ALA A 201 -11.63 3.46 -26.06
C ALA A 201 -12.36 4.14 -24.89
N ILE A 202 -12.20 5.45 -24.70
CA ILE A 202 -12.79 6.18 -23.56
C ILE A 202 -13.89 7.11 -24.04
N MET A 203 -15.12 6.85 -23.60
CA MET A 203 -16.28 7.67 -23.89
C MET A 203 -16.57 8.61 -22.70
N ASN A 204 -16.53 9.91 -22.96
CA ASN A 204 -16.86 10.95 -21.99
C ASN A 204 -18.38 11.20 -21.92
N ASP A 205 -18.82 11.84 -20.83
CA ASP A 205 -20.22 12.13 -20.53
C ASP A 205 -21.12 10.88 -20.63
N CYS A 206 -20.56 9.76 -20.17
CA CYS A 206 -21.16 8.45 -20.26
C CYS A 206 -21.27 7.82 -18.87
N HIS A 207 -22.37 8.12 -18.18
CA HIS A 207 -22.66 7.55 -16.87
C HIS A 207 -23.51 6.29 -17.02
N VAL A 208 -22.94 5.11 -16.75
CA VAL A 208 -23.70 3.85 -16.70
C VAL A 208 -24.56 3.83 -15.44
N VAL A 209 -25.86 3.72 -15.62
CA VAL A 209 -26.83 3.72 -14.52
C VAL A 209 -27.49 2.38 -14.29
N ASP A 210 -27.55 1.52 -15.34
CA ASP A 210 -28.16 0.20 -15.27
C ASP A 210 -27.57 -0.72 -16.35
N PHE A 211 -27.96 -1.99 -16.35
CA PHE A 211 -27.62 -2.97 -17.38
C PHE A 211 -28.70 -4.04 -17.53
N SER A 212 -28.65 -4.75 -18.66
CA SER A 212 -29.40 -6.00 -18.86
C SER A 212 -28.46 -7.11 -19.32
N ASP A 213 -28.63 -8.32 -18.81
CA ASP A 213 -27.89 -9.53 -19.19
C ASP A 213 -28.90 -10.57 -19.71
N ASP A 214 -28.79 -10.95 -20.97
CA ASP A 214 -29.68 -11.94 -21.62
C ASP A 214 -29.10 -13.35 -21.62
N GLY A 215 -27.93 -13.54 -20.95
CA GLY A 215 -27.20 -14.78 -20.89
C GLY A 215 -26.17 -14.96 -22.01
N ASN A 216 -26.35 -14.28 -23.16
CA ASN A 216 -25.42 -14.29 -24.29
C ASN A 216 -24.61 -12.99 -24.39
N LYS A 217 -25.26 -11.88 -24.11
CA LYS A 217 -24.70 -10.52 -24.16
C LYS A 217 -25.14 -9.72 -22.94
N VAL A 218 -24.36 -8.70 -22.65
CA VAL A 218 -24.73 -7.70 -21.66
C VAL A 218 -24.87 -6.33 -22.35
N THR A 219 -25.89 -5.60 -21.97
CA THR A 219 -26.13 -4.24 -22.48
C THR A 219 -25.99 -3.24 -21.34
N ALA A 220 -25.01 -2.37 -21.43
CA ALA A 220 -24.87 -1.22 -20.53
C ALA A 220 -25.87 -0.13 -20.93
N ILE A 221 -26.55 0.47 -19.94
CA ILE A 221 -27.55 1.51 -20.12
C ILE A 221 -27.01 2.79 -19.49
N LEU A 222 -26.88 3.84 -20.31
CA LEU A 222 -26.40 5.13 -19.85
C LEU A 222 -27.55 5.99 -19.32
N GLU A 223 -27.21 7.02 -18.55
CA GLU A 223 -28.18 7.99 -17.99
C GLU A 223 -28.98 8.72 -19.03
N ASP A 224 -28.41 8.97 -20.20
CA ASP A 224 -29.10 9.60 -21.37
C ASP A 224 -29.92 8.62 -22.21
N GLY A 225 -29.99 7.35 -21.81
CA GLY A 225 -30.75 6.30 -22.47
C GLY A 225 -30.01 5.56 -23.59
N ARG A 226 -28.79 5.97 -23.97
CA ARG A 226 -27.97 5.21 -24.92
C ARG A 226 -27.66 3.81 -24.36
N LYS A 227 -27.53 2.83 -25.26
CA LYS A 227 -27.31 1.43 -24.94
C LYS A 227 -26.11 0.90 -25.72
N PHE A 228 -25.24 0.16 -25.02
CA PHE A 228 -24.06 -0.44 -25.61
C PHE A 228 -23.99 -1.92 -25.27
N GLU A 229 -23.87 -2.74 -26.30
CA GLU A 229 -23.80 -4.20 -26.16
C GLU A 229 -22.34 -4.69 -26.10
N GLY A 230 -22.08 -5.63 -25.21
CA GLY A 230 -20.78 -6.29 -25.05
C GLY A 230 -20.93 -7.73 -24.60
N ASP A 231 -19.81 -8.42 -24.44
CA ASP A 231 -19.76 -9.81 -23.95
C ASP A 231 -19.68 -9.88 -22.41
N LEU A 232 -19.17 -8.83 -21.79
CA LEU A 232 -19.12 -8.65 -20.33
C LEU A 232 -19.16 -7.16 -19.96
N LEU A 233 -19.65 -6.88 -18.75
CA LEU A 233 -19.62 -5.57 -18.12
C LEU A 233 -18.87 -5.63 -16.80
N VAL A 234 -17.95 -4.68 -16.59
CA VAL A 234 -17.21 -4.52 -15.36
C VAL A 234 -17.56 -3.19 -14.71
N GLY A 235 -18.16 -3.24 -13.51
CA GLY A 235 -18.43 -2.04 -12.72
C GLY A 235 -17.15 -1.61 -11.98
N ALA A 236 -16.57 -0.50 -12.39
CA ALA A 236 -15.42 0.18 -11.81
C ALA A 236 -15.76 1.62 -11.39
N ASP A 237 -17.03 1.87 -11.08
CA ASP A 237 -17.71 3.15 -10.88
C ASP A 237 -17.67 3.64 -9.41
N GLY A 238 -16.74 3.08 -8.61
CA GLY A 238 -16.38 3.57 -7.30
C GLY A 238 -17.35 3.18 -6.18
N ILE A 239 -17.13 3.73 -4.99
CA ILE A 239 -17.87 3.36 -3.76
C ILE A 239 -19.40 3.51 -3.87
N TRP A 240 -19.89 4.44 -4.71
CA TRP A 240 -21.31 4.68 -4.96
C TRP A 240 -21.83 4.00 -6.23
N SER A 241 -21.22 2.87 -6.59
CA SER A 241 -21.46 2.10 -7.80
C SER A 241 -22.95 1.89 -8.11
N LYS A 242 -23.35 2.28 -9.32
CA LYS A 242 -24.68 2.01 -9.90
C LYS A 242 -24.76 0.56 -10.37
N VAL A 243 -23.69 0.04 -10.99
CA VAL A 243 -23.61 -1.36 -11.42
C VAL A 243 -23.83 -2.31 -10.24
N ARG A 244 -23.19 -2.05 -9.09
CA ARG A 244 -23.41 -2.85 -7.88
C ARG A 244 -24.87 -2.74 -7.41
N LYS A 245 -25.45 -1.53 -7.42
CA LYS A 245 -26.84 -1.33 -7.03
C LYS A 245 -27.80 -2.14 -7.90
N SER A 246 -27.56 -2.18 -9.21
CA SER A 246 -28.35 -3.00 -10.13
C SER A 246 -28.15 -4.50 -9.92
N LEU A 247 -26.92 -4.94 -9.55
CA LEU A 247 -26.64 -6.37 -9.27
C LEU A 247 -27.28 -6.89 -7.99
N PHE A 248 -27.20 -6.13 -6.90
CA PHE A 248 -27.45 -6.64 -5.54
C PHE A 248 -28.47 -5.81 -4.75
N GLY A 249 -29.03 -4.78 -5.36
CA GLY A 249 -29.87 -3.82 -4.66
C GLY A 249 -29.10 -2.74 -3.93
N GLU A 250 -29.82 -1.85 -3.27
CA GLU A 250 -29.23 -0.75 -2.53
C GLU A 250 -28.60 -1.23 -1.23
N THR A 251 -27.36 -0.88 -1.02
CA THR A 251 -26.61 -1.14 0.21
C THR A 251 -25.83 0.10 0.59
N ASP A 252 -25.89 0.50 1.85
CA ASP A 252 -25.17 1.66 2.34
C ASP A 252 -23.69 1.40 2.49
N ALA A 253 -22.86 2.41 2.22
CA ALA A 253 -21.48 2.43 2.66
C ALA A 253 -21.43 2.74 4.16
N SER A 254 -20.50 2.11 4.87
CA SER A 254 -20.32 2.33 6.30
C SER A 254 -19.49 3.57 6.54
N TYR A 255 -20.02 4.53 7.29
CA TYR A 255 -19.22 5.68 7.75
C TYR A 255 -18.24 5.23 8.84
N SER A 256 -16.98 5.65 8.71
CA SER A 256 -15.92 5.26 9.64
C SER A 256 -15.91 6.02 10.97
N GLU A 257 -16.83 6.97 11.17
CA GLU A 257 -16.85 7.96 12.26
C GLU A 257 -15.74 9.02 12.17
N TYR A 258 -15.03 9.08 11.05
CA TYR A 258 -13.91 10.01 10.84
C TYR A 258 -14.11 10.85 9.59
N THR A 259 -13.88 12.14 9.77
CA THR A 259 -13.70 13.10 8.68
C THR A 259 -12.19 13.28 8.44
N CYS A 260 -11.84 13.41 7.18
CA CYS A 260 -10.48 13.64 6.72
C CYS A 260 -10.37 15.00 6.03
N TYR A 261 -9.47 15.84 6.50
CA TYR A 261 -8.98 16.96 5.73
C TYR A 261 -7.67 16.59 5.06
N THR A 262 -7.43 17.11 3.87
CA THR A 262 -6.18 16.92 3.14
C THR A 262 -5.74 18.21 2.48
N GLY A 263 -4.45 18.43 2.41
CA GLY A 263 -3.84 19.56 1.73
C GLY A 263 -2.45 19.23 1.21
N ILE A 264 -1.95 20.08 0.34
CA ILE A 264 -0.55 20.12 -0.07
C ILE A 264 0.04 21.43 0.42
N ALA A 265 1.15 21.32 1.14
CA ALA A 265 1.93 22.45 1.61
C ALA A 265 3.17 22.65 0.73
N ASP A 266 3.44 23.87 0.36
CA ASP A 266 4.75 24.32 -0.17
C ASP A 266 5.72 24.47 1.00
N PHE A 267 6.07 23.36 1.61
CA PHE A 267 6.91 23.27 2.80
C PHE A 267 7.67 21.95 2.81
N VAL A 268 8.95 22.03 3.06
CA VAL A 268 9.83 20.86 3.13
C VAL A 268 10.38 20.76 4.55
N PRO A 269 10.01 19.72 5.32
CA PRO A 269 10.62 19.47 6.62
C PRO A 269 12.13 19.27 6.50
N PRO A 270 12.93 19.68 7.51
CA PRO A 270 14.39 19.54 7.48
C PRO A 270 14.91 18.11 7.27
N ASP A 271 14.07 17.10 7.58
CA ASP A 271 14.40 15.68 7.49
C ASP A 271 13.76 14.97 6.27
N ILE A 272 13.35 15.74 5.24
CA ILE A 272 12.69 15.19 4.05
C ILE A 272 13.53 14.14 3.33
N ASP A 273 14.84 14.32 3.28
CA ASP A 273 15.76 13.40 2.60
C ASP A 273 15.83 12.03 3.28
N THR A 274 15.38 11.94 4.52
CA THR A 274 15.48 10.74 5.34
C THR A 274 14.13 10.12 5.68
N VAL A 275 13.04 10.89 5.59
CA VAL A 275 11.70 10.44 5.96
C VAL A 275 10.75 10.56 4.79
N GLY A 276 10.22 9.43 4.34
CA GLY A 276 9.26 9.37 3.23
C GLY A 276 7.81 9.56 3.66
N TYR A 277 7.45 9.00 4.82
CA TYR A 277 6.06 8.93 5.26
C TYR A 277 5.96 8.85 6.78
N ARG A 278 5.10 9.65 7.38
CA ARG A 278 4.83 9.66 8.82
C ARG A 278 3.35 9.63 9.15
N VAL A 279 2.97 8.84 10.13
CA VAL A 279 1.66 8.88 10.77
C VAL A 279 1.82 9.36 12.20
N PHE A 280 1.35 10.54 12.48
CA PHE A 280 1.32 11.13 13.82
C PHE A 280 0.06 10.65 14.54
N LEU A 281 0.24 9.97 15.66
CA LEU A 281 -0.84 9.31 16.41
C LEU A 281 -1.34 10.20 17.55
N GLY A 282 -2.66 10.24 17.73
CA GLY A 282 -3.30 10.89 18.85
C GLY A 282 -4.59 10.19 19.25
N HIS A 283 -5.22 10.65 20.35
CA HIS A 283 -6.47 10.09 20.81
C HIS A 283 -7.65 10.61 19.98
N LYS A 284 -8.37 9.73 19.28
CA LYS A 284 -9.50 10.03 18.38
C LYS A 284 -9.13 10.92 17.17
N GLN A 285 -7.85 11.07 16.90
CA GLN A 285 -7.35 11.83 15.76
C GLN A 285 -5.95 11.36 15.39
N TYR A 286 -5.58 11.48 14.13
CA TYR A 286 -4.24 11.23 13.65
C TYR A 286 -3.97 12.07 12.41
N PHE A 287 -2.68 12.30 12.16
CA PHE A 287 -2.24 13.12 11.04
C PHE A 287 -1.21 12.32 10.22
N VAL A 288 -1.24 12.46 8.92
CA VAL A 288 -0.34 11.76 8.02
C VAL A 288 0.40 12.80 7.18
N SER A 289 1.70 12.66 7.03
CA SER A 289 2.48 13.45 6.09
C SER A 289 3.29 12.58 5.16
N SER A 290 3.41 12.98 3.91
CA SER A 290 4.18 12.29 2.88
C SER A 290 4.83 13.29 1.94
N ASP A 291 6.07 13.02 1.57
CA ASP A 291 6.72 13.70 0.45
C ASP A 291 6.01 13.35 -0.86
N VAL A 292 5.78 14.36 -1.69
CA VAL A 292 5.20 14.19 -3.03
C VAL A 292 6.12 14.71 -4.14
N GLY A 293 7.36 15.06 -3.76
CA GLY A 293 8.35 15.64 -4.67
C GLY A 293 8.14 17.12 -4.96
N GLY A 294 9.09 17.71 -5.65
CA GLY A 294 9.01 19.11 -6.07
C GLY A 294 8.97 20.14 -4.93
N GLY A 295 9.50 19.79 -3.76
CA GLY A 295 9.48 20.68 -2.58
C GLY A 295 8.12 20.78 -1.90
N LYS A 296 7.23 19.81 -2.09
CA LYS A 296 5.86 19.81 -1.58
C LYS A 296 5.59 18.62 -0.67
N MET A 297 4.83 18.87 0.39
CA MET A 297 4.35 17.84 1.30
C MET A 297 2.83 17.69 1.21
N GLN A 298 2.37 16.47 1.05
CA GLN A 298 0.96 16.16 1.27
C GLN A 298 0.71 15.78 2.71
N TRP A 299 -0.44 16.18 3.21
CA TRP A 299 -0.91 15.74 4.50
C TRP A 299 -2.38 15.33 4.49
N TYR A 300 -2.74 14.49 5.46
CA TYR A 300 -4.10 14.07 5.77
C TYR A 300 -4.33 14.21 7.28
N ALA A 301 -5.38 14.90 7.67
CA ALA A 301 -5.76 15.13 9.06
C ALA A 301 -7.11 14.44 9.34
N PHE A 302 -7.08 13.43 10.15
CA PHE A 302 -8.27 12.65 10.52
C PHE A 302 -8.70 12.98 11.94
N HIS A 303 -9.98 13.24 12.13
CA HIS A 303 -10.56 13.42 13.45
C HIS A 303 -11.97 12.84 13.50
N LYS A 304 -12.40 12.47 14.71
CA LYS A 304 -13.72 11.90 14.93
C LYS A 304 -14.79 13.00 14.84
N GLU A 305 -15.76 12.81 13.95
CA GLU A 305 -16.87 13.73 13.71
C GLU A 305 -18.08 12.96 13.15
N PRO A 306 -19.33 13.39 13.40
CA PRO A 306 -20.50 12.87 12.70
C PRO A 306 -20.43 13.11 11.19
N ALA A 307 -20.99 12.20 10.39
CA ALA A 307 -21.09 12.36 8.95
C ALA A 307 -21.89 13.61 8.56
N GLY A 308 -21.55 14.19 7.41
CA GLY A 308 -22.27 15.33 6.84
C GLY A 308 -22.00 16.68 7.53
N GLY A 309 -20.98 16.75 8.39
CA GLY A 309 -20.55 18.03 8.98
C GLY A 309 -20.15 19.06 7.94
N THR A 310 -20.30 20.35 8.25
CA THR A 310 -19.94 21.46 7.39
C THR A 310 -18.70 22.18 7.90
N ASP A 311 -17.98 22.81 6.99
CA ASP A 311 -16.84 23.65 7.39
C ASP A 311 -17.34 24.94 8.07
N PRO A 312 -16.63 25.44 9.07
CA PRO A 312 -17.01 26.67 9.76
C PRO A 312 -16.76 27.88 8.87
N GLU A 313 -17.54 28.96 9.08
CA GLU A 313 -17.41 30.22 8.33
C GLU A 313 -16.03 30.88 8.48
N ASN A 314 -15.34 30.62 9.60
CA ASN A 314 -14.01 31.16 9.90
C ASN A 314 -12.84 30.37 9.27
N GLY A 315 -13.14 29.40 8.42
CA GLY A 315 -12.18 28.64 7.62
C GLY A 315 -11.77 27.29 8.22
N LYS A 316 -11.36 26.39 7.33
CA LYS A 316 -10.91 25.01 7.61
C LYS A 316 -9.58 24.99 8.34
N LYS A 317 -8.64 25.86 7.93
CA LYS A 317 -7.30 25.97 8.51
C LYS A 317 -7.36 26.33 9.98
N LYS A 318 -8.16 27.34 10.34
CA LYS A 318 -8.35 27.74 11.74
C LYS A 318 -8.91 26.59 12.57
N ARG A 319 -9.93 25.91 12.05
CA ARG A 319 -10.51 24.72 12.69
C ARG A 319 -9.47 23.62 12.91
N LEU A 320 -8.63 23.36 11.91
CA LEU A 320 -7.58 22.33 12.03
C LEU A 320 -6.54 22.70 13.07
N LEU A 321 -6.12 23.95 13.12
CA LEU A 321 -5.18 24.43 14.16
C LEU A 321 -5.78 24.32 15.58
N GLU A 322 -7.09 24.48 15.73
CA GLU A 322 -7.79 24.22 17.00
C GLU A 322 -7.84 22.73 17.34
N ILE A 323 -8.21 21.86 16.38
CA ILE A 323 -8.28 20.39 16.55
C ILE A 323 -6.92 19.80 16.91
N PHE A 324 -5.87 20.24 16.23
CA PHE A 324 -4.49 19.77 16.41
C PHE A 324 -3.67 20.66 17.35
N SER A 325 -4.32 21.51 18.15
CA SER A 325 -3.65 22.34 19.13
C SER A 325 -2.78 21.53 20.08
N GLY A 326 -1.54 21.98 20.30
CA GLY A 326 -0.55 21.30 21.15
C GLY A 326 0.11 20.08 20.51
N TRP A 327 -0.08 19.85 19.21
CA TRP A 327 0.69 18.88 18.46
C TRP A 327 2.07 19.44 18.10
N CYS A 328 2.99 18.54 17.72
CA CYS A 328 4.37 18.91 17.39
C CYS A 328 4.45 19.82 16.15
N ASP A 329 5.54 20.58 16.09
CA ASP A 329 5.78 21.59 15.05
C ASP A 329 5.63 21.05 13.62
N ASN A 330 6.07 19.82 13.35
CA ASN A 330 5.90 19.21 12.04
C ASN A 330 4.44 19.20 11.54
N VAL A 331 3.46 19.04 12.43
CA VAL A 331 2.04 19.07 12.07
C VAL A 331 1.54 20.49 11.91
N ILE A 332 1.89 21.34 12.86
CA ILE A 332 1.44 22.75 12.88
C ILE A 332 2.04 23.54 11.70
N ASP A 333 3.31 23.32 11.38
CA ASP A 333 3.98 23.99 10.25
C ASP A 333 3.35 23.59 8.90
N LEU A 334 3.02 22.32 8.71
CA LEU A 334 2.32 21.86 7.50
C LEU A 334 0.94 22.51 7.37
N LEU A 335 0.17 22.61 8.46
CA LEU A 335 -1.13 23.27 8.44
C LEU A 335 -0.97 24.78 8.14
N ASN A 336 0.00 25.43 8.75
CA ASN A 336 0.28 26.86 8.52
C ASN A 336 0.74 27.15 7.10
N ALA A 337 1.55 26.28 6.51
CA ALA A 337 2.09 26.44 5.16
C ALA A 337 1.10 26.06 4.04
N THR A 338 -0.11 25.61 4.38
CA THR A 338 -1.12 25.23 3.39
C THR A 338 -2.12 26.37 3.17
N GLU A 339 -2.40 26.73 1.93
CA GLU A 339 -3.43 27.70 1.59
C GLU A 339 -4.84 27.17 1.89
N GLU A 340 -5.76 28.06 2.31
CA GLU A 340 -7.12 27.68 2.73
C GLU A 340 -7.88 26.94 1.62
N GLU A 341 -7.74 27.39 0.38
CA GLU A 341 -8.40 26.87 -0.81
C GLU A 341 -7.87 25.48 -1.19
N ALA A 342 -6.63 25.18 -0.82
CA ALA A 342 -5.99 23.87 -1.06
C ALA A 342 -6.45 22.81 -0.06
N ILE A 343 -7.18 23.18 1.00
CA ILE A 343 -7.67 22.24 2.01
C ILE A 343 -9.01 21.66 1.57
N LEU A 344 -9.05 20.34 1.40
CA LEU A 344 -10.25 19.58 1.04
C LEU A 344 -10.75 18.77 2.24
N ARG A 345 -12.07 18.73 2.42
CA ARG A 345 -12.74 17.94 3.46
C ARG A 345 -13.50 16.76 2.85
N ARG A 346 -13.42 15.60 3.48
CA ARG A 346 -14.17 14.40 3.07
C ARG A 346 -14.51 13.52 4.26
N ASP A 347 -15.71 13.02 4.28
CA ASP A 347 -16.10 11.94 5.18
C ASP A 347 -15.56 10.60 4.66
N ILE A 348 -15.05 9.78 5.56
CA ILE A 348 -14.45 8.50 5.20
C ILE A 348 -15.47 7.39 5.34
N TYR A 349 -15.74 6.76 4.21
CA TYR A 349 -16.62 5.60 4.09
C TYR A 349 -15.85 4.38 3.62
N ASP A 350 -16.28 3.21 4.05
CA ASP A 350 -15.83 1.94 3.51
C ASP A 350 -17.02 1.01 3.21
N ARG A 351 -16.73 -0.14 2.60
CA ARG A 351 -17.72 -1.18 2.37
C ARG A 351 -17.24 -2.49 2.96
N PRO A 352 -18.04 -3.14 3.83
CA PRO A 352 -17.69 -4.45 4.36
C PRO A 352 -17.36 -5.44 3.23
N PRO A 353 -16.37 -6.31 3.42
CA PRO A 353 -16.07 -7.37 2.46
C PRO A 353 -17.31 -8.20 2.15
N THR A 354 -17.55 -8.46 0.86
CA THR A 354 -18.66 -9.28 0.37
C THR A 354 -18.14 -10.50 -0.38
N ILE A 355 -18.87 -11.59 -0.33
CA ILE A 355 -18.58 -12.79 -1.11
C ILE A 355 -19.13 -12.72 -2.55
N ASN A 356 -20.08 -11.82 -2.81
CA ASN A 356 -20.73 -11.65 -4.09
C ASN A 356 -20.13 -10.43 -4.81
N TRP A 357 -19.36 -10.66 -5.88
CA TRP A 357 -18.75 -9.60 -6.67
C TRP A 357 -19.43 -9.41 -8.03
N GLY A 358 -20.19 -10.41 -8.48
CA GLY A 358 -20.86 -10.33 -9.76
C GLY A 358 -21.92 -11.42 -9.95
N LYS A 359 -22.65 -11.32 -11.07
CA LYS A 359 -23.65 -12.29 -11.51
C LYS A 359 -23.67 -12.33 -13.03
N GLY A 360 -23.81 -13.54 -13.61
CA GLY A 360 -23.81 -13.70 -15.07
C GLY A 360 -22.56 -13.08 -15.70
N ARG A 361 -22.77 -12.23 -16.69
CA ARG A 361 -21.73 -11.55 -17.47
C ARG A 361 -21.26 -10.23 -16.86
N VAL A 362 -21.63 -9.96 -15.62
CA VAL A 362 -21.29 -8.71 -14.92
C VAL A 362 -20.47 -9.02 -13.67
N THR A 363 -19.39 -8.27 -13.46
CA THR A 363 -18.58 -8.31 -12.22
C THR A 363 -18.20 -6.89 -11.79
N LEU A 364 -17.69 -6.77 -10.56
CA LEU A 364 -17.23 -5.51 -9.97
C LEU A 364 -15.72 -5.53 -9.75
N LEU A 365 -15.12 -4.33 -9.69
CA LEU A 365 -13.69 -4.12 -9.54
C LEU A 365 -13.42 -2.90 -8.66
N GLY A 366 -12.40 -2.98 -7.80
CA GLY A 366 -11.95 -1.84 -6.99
C GLY A 366 -13.01 -1.35 -6.00
N ASP A 367 -13.10 -0.04 -5.83
CA ASP A 367 -14.00 0.58 -4.85
C ASP A 367 -15.50 0.31 -5.10
N SER A 368 -15.87 -0.17 -6.29
CA SER A 368 -17.26 -0.57 -6.57
C SER A 368 -17.69 -1.77 -5.72
N VAL A 369 -16.73 -2.58 -5.26
CA VAL A 369 -16.99 -3.78 -4.45
C VAL A 369 -16.28 -3.78 -3.10
N HIS A 370 -15.10 -3.17 -2.98
CA HIS A 370 -14.28 -3.29 -1.78
C HIS A 370 -13.65 -1.97 -1.31
N ALA A 371 -14.36 -0.85 -1.46
CA ALA A 371 -13.90 0.43 -0.93
C ALA A 371 -13.45 0.26 0.52
N MET A 372 -12.24 0.67 0.84
CA MET A 372 -11.58 0.46 2.13
C MET A 372 -11.05 1.76 2.73
N GLN A 373 -10.83 1.76 4.03
CA GLN A 373 -10.22 2.90 4.72
C GLN A 373 -8.77 3.11 4.23
N PRO A 374 -8.30 4.37 4.16
CA PRO A 374 -7.02 4.70 3.51
C PRO A 374 -5.77 4.31 4.31
N ASN A 375 -5.90 3.76 5.50
CA ASN A 375 -4.86 3.58 6.52
C ASN A 375 -3.67 2.69 6.11
N LEU A 376 -3.82 1.88 5.07
CA LEU A 376 -2.71 1.10 4.49
C LEU A 376 -2.26 1.60 3.11
N GLY A 377 -2.91 2.61 2.54
CA GLY A 377 -2.62 3.07 1.18
C GLY A 377 -2.90 2.03 0.08
N GLN A 378 -3.70 0.99 0.36
CA GLN A 378 -3.88 -0.16 -0.53
C GLN A 378 -5.13 -0.11 -1.43
N GLY A 379 -6.06 0.84 -1.25
CA GLY A 379 -7.30 0.87 -2.05
C GLY A 379 -7.03 0.93 -3.56
N GLY A 380 -6.24 1.89 -4.00
CA GLY A 380 -5.83 2.00 -5.42
C GLY A 380 -4.94 0.84 -5.88
N CYS A 381 -4.08 0.33 -4.99
CA CYS A 381 -3.22 -0.81 -5.29
C CYS A 381 -4.04 -2.08 -5.54
N MET A 382 -5.08 -2.32 -4.74
CA MET A 382 -5.99 -3.47 -4.95
C MET A 382 -6.76 -3.34 -6.26
N ALA A 383 -7.21 -2.14 -6.63
CA ALA A 383 -7.89 -1.92 -7.91
C ALA A 383 -6.96 -2.17 -9.12
N ILE A 384 -5.67 -1.84 -9.00
CA ILE A 384 -4.66 -2.15 -10.02
C ILE A 384 -4.46 -3.67 -10.14
N GLU A 385 -4.28 -4.36 -9.01
CA GLU A 385 -4.18 -5.83 -9.01
C GLU A 385 -5.44 -6.49 -9.58
N ASP A 386 -6.63 -5.97 -9.29
CA ASP A 386 -7.89 -6.47 -9.81
C ASP A 386 -7.93 -6.40 -11.34
N GLY A 387 -7.57 -5.24 -11.91
CA GLY A 387 -7.54 -5.04 -13.36
C GLY A 387 -6.59 -6.02 -14.05
N TYR A 388 -5.41 -6.22 -13.47
CA TYR A 388 -4.44 -7.20 -13.94
C TYR A 388 -5.00 -8.62 -13.89
N GLN A 389 -5.51 -9.04 -12.72
CA GLN A 389 -6.00 -10.42 -12.53
C GLN A 389 -7.19 -10.75 -13.43
N LEU A 390 -8.12 -9.81 -13.60
CA LEU A 390 -9.26 -10.01 -14.50
C LEU A 390 -8.81 -10.20 -15.94
N ALA A 391 -7.85 -9.40 -16.42
CA ALA A 391 -7.30 -9.57 -17.76
C ALA A 391 -6.55 -10.89 -17.93
N VAL A 392 -5.91 -11.42 -16.89
CA VAL A 392 -5.26 -12.74 -16.89
C VAL A 392 -6.30 -13.87 -17.01
N GLU A 393 -7.39 -13.79 -16.25
CA GLU A 393 -8.43 -14.84 -16.29
C GLU A 393 -9.20 -14.83 -17.63
N LEU A 394 -9.45 -13.67 -18.20
CA LEU A 394 -10.03 -13.55 -19.54
C LEU A 394 -9.10 -14.16 -20.60
N GLU A 395 -7.80 -13.92 -20.51
CA GLU A 395 -6.83 -14.50 -21.46
C GLU A 395 -6.73 -16.01 -21.35
N LYS A 396 -6.72 -16.57 -20.15
CA LYS A 396 -6.77 -18.03 -19.93
C LYS A 396 -8.02 -18.64 -20.60
N ALA A 397 -9.19 -18.01 -20.42
CA ALA A 397 -10.44 -18.49 -21.03
C ALA A 397 -10.41 -18.37 -22.55
N TRP A 398 -9.78 -17.33 -23.09
CA TRP A 398 -9.56 -17.18 -24.54
C TRP A 398 -8.63 -18.27 -25.09
N GLU A 399 -7.47 -18.49 -24.46
CA GLU A 399 -6.54 -19.54 -24.87
C GLU A 399 -7.18 -20.94 -24.85
N GLU A 400 -7.97 -21.23 -23.83
CA GLU A 400 -8.71 -22.52 -23.72
C GLU A 400 -9.76 -22.63 -24.82
N SER A 401 -10.50 -21.55 -25.10
CA SER A 401 -11.46 -21.48 -26.20
C SER A 401 -10.81 -21.76 -27.56
N VAL A 402 -9.64 -21.19 -27.80
CA VAL A 402 -8.88 -21.44 -29.05
C VAL A 402 -8.41 -22.88 -29.14
N LYS A 403 -7.91 -23.45 -28.03
CA LYS A 403 -7.45 -24.85 -27.98
C LYS A 403 -8.59 -25.84 -28.19
N SER A 404 -9.70 -25.64 -27.50
CA SER A 404 -10.87 -26.56 -27.51
C SER A 404 -11.83 -26.29 -28.68
N ARG A 405 -11.66 -25.16 -29.40
CA ARG A 405 -12.58 -24.68 -30.45
C ARG A 405 -14.01 -24.47 -29.93
N THR A 406 -14.17 -24.11 -28.69
CA THR A 406 -15.43 -23.78 -28.04
C THR A 406 -15.59 -22.27 -27.85
N PRO A 407 -16.79 -21.74 -27.69
CA PRO A 407 -16.98 -20.34 -27.31
C PRO A 407 -16.27 -20.01 -26.01
N VAL A 408 -15.79 -18.74 -25.87
CA VAL A 408 -15.14 -18.27 -24.64
C VAL A 408 -16.12 -18.33 -23.48
N ASP A 409 -15.74 -19.02 -22.41
CA ASP A 409 -16.52 -19.05 -21.17
C ASP A 409 -16.22 -17.81 -20.31
N VAL A 410 -16.86 -16.71 -20.69
CA VAL A 410 -16.75 -15.42 -20.00
C VAL A 410 -17.22 -15.53 -18.55
N ILE A 411 -18.30 -16.24 -18.28
CA ILE A 411 -18.90 -16.29 -16.94
C ILE A 411 -17.92 -16.99 -15.97
N SER A 412 -17.35 -18.14 -16.36
CA SER A 412 -16.38 -18.83 -15.52
C SER A 412 -15.10 -18.02 -15.31
N SER A 413 -14.63 -17.25 -16.31
CA SER A 413 -13.47 -16.39 -16.15
C SER A 413 -13.72 -15.28 -15.12
N LEU A 414 -14.92 -14.67 -15.12
CA LEU A 414 -15.29 -13.67 -14.11
C LEU A 414 -15.34 -14.29 -12.69
N ARG A 415 -15.89 -15.49 -12.55
CA ARG A 415 -15.93 -16.19 -11.23
C ARG A 415 -14.54 -16.59 -10.76
N SER A 416 -13.63 -16.98 -11.67
CA SER A 416 -12.24 -17.28 -11.36
C SER A 416 -11.51 -16.04 -10.85
N TYR A 417 -11.63 -14.91 -11.56
CA TYR A 417 -11.13 -13.61 -11.08
C TYR A 417 -11.58 -13.29 -9.66
N GLU A 418 -12.88 -13.38 -9.41
CA GLU A 418 -13.45 -13.11 -8.09
C GLU A 418 -12.91 -14.03 -6.99
N LYS A 419 -12.76 -15.30 -7.28
CA LYS A 419 -12.22 -16.30 -6.37
C LYS A 419 -10.78 -15.96 -5.97
N GLU A 420 -9.96 -15.60 -6.95
CA GLU A 420 -8.55 -15.29 -6.72
C GLU A 420 -8.37 -13.99 -5.92
N ARG A 421 -9.29 -13.03 -6.05
CA ARG A 421 -9.16 -11.71 -5.39
C ARG A 421 -9.79 -11.62 -4.00
N LYS A 422 -10.92 -12.28 -3.78
CA LYS A 422 -11.75 -12.09 -2.56
C LYS A 422 -10.99 -12.23 -1.25
N LEU A 423 -10.17 -13.27 -1.10
CA LEU A 423 -9.46 -13.53 0.15
C LEU A 423 -8.39 -12.46 0.43
N ARG A 424 -7.57 -12.13 -0.57
CA ARG A 424 -6.53 -11.12 -0.42
C ARG A 424 -7.12 -9.75 -0.08
N VAL A 425 -8.14 -9.33 -0.82
CA VAL A 425 -8.83 -8.07 -0.58
C VAL A 425 -9.49 -8.02 0.80
N ALA A 426 -10.16 -9.10 1.24
CA ALA A 426 -10.79 -9.17 2.56
C ALA A 426 -9.76 -9.04 3.69
N ILE A 427 -8.60 -9.69 3.57
CA ILE A 427 -7.52 -9.58 4.56
C ILE A 427 -6.96 -8.16 4.59
N ILE A 428 -6.64 -7.55 3.44
CA ILE A 428 -6.11 -6.19 3.37
C ILE A 428 -7.13 -5.18 3.91
N HIS A 429 -8.40 -5.34 3.58
CA HIS A 429 -9.47 -4.53 4.14
C HIS A 429 -9.54 -4.62 5.67
N GLY A 430 -9.45 -5.84 6.22
CA GLY A 430 -9.39 -6.07 7.67
C GLY A 430 -8.18 -5.41 8.32
N LEU A 431 -7.00 -5.52 7.69
CA LEU A 431 -5.77 -4.86 8.15
C LEU A 431 -5.90 -3.32 8.10
N ALA A 432 -6.55 -2.76 7.08
CA ALA A 432 -6.79 -1.31 6.99
C ALA A 432 -7.69 -0.82 8.13
N ARG A 433 -8.77 -1.53 8.44
CA ARG A 433 -9.63 -1.22 9.60
C ARG A 433 -8.89 -1.36 10.92
N MET A 434 -8.07 -2.41 11.08
CA MET A 434 -7.24 -2.59 12.27
C MET A 434 -6.25 -1.43 12.44
N ALA A 435 -5.59 -1.01 11.36
CA ALA A 435 -4.67 0.14 11.38
C ALA A 435 -5.40 1.43 11.77
N ALA A 436 -6.63 1.66 11.28
CA ALA A 436 -7.46 2.80 11.68
C ALA A 436 -7.78 2.78 13.17
N ILE A 437 -8.23 1.63 13.71
CA ILE A 437 -8.51 1.47 15.14
C ILE A 437 -7.25 1.75 15.96
N MET A 438 -6.10 1.21 15.57
CA MET A 438 -4.84 1.43 16.27
C MET A 438 -4.43 2.92 16.26
N ALA A 439 -4.56 3.60 15.12
CA ALA A 439 -4.23 5.01 15.01
C ALA A 439 -5.12 5.89 15.89
N THR A 440 -6.39 5.57 16.00
CA THR A 440 -7.40 6.38 16.67
C THR A 440 -7.58 6.06 18.17
N THR A 441 -7.16 4.86 18.59
CA THR A 441 -7.18 4.45 20.01
C THR A 441 -5.84 4.67 20.73
N TYR A 442 -4.86 5.21 20.04
CA TYR A 442 -3.54 5.50 20.59
C TYR A 442 -3.63 6.44 21.80
N ARG A 443 -2.95 6.07 22.88
CA ARG A 443 -2.83 6.86 24.11
C ARG A 443 -1.38 6.89 24.53
N PRO A 444 -0.70 8.05 24.44
CA PRO A 444 0.72 8.14 24.79
C PRO A 444 0.98 7.90 26.26
N TYR A 445 0.13 8.45 27.13
CA TYR A 445 0.29 8.41 28.58
C TYR A 445 -0.97 7.94 29.30
N LEU A 446 -0.78 7.44 30.52
CA LEU A 446 -1.88 7.16 31.45
C LEU A 446 -2.64 8.47 31.74
N GLY A 447 -3.95 8.40 31.76
CA GLY A 447 -4.81 9.58 31.93
C GLY A 447 -5.38 10.16 30.63
N VAL A 448 -4.78 9.89 29.46
CA VAL A 448 -5.33 10.36 28.19
C VAL A 448 -6.71 9.74 27.95
N GLY A 449 -7.72 10.59 27.77
CA GLY A 449 -9.11 10.18 27.56
C GLY A 449 -9.82 9.63 28.80
N LEU A 450 -9.30 9.85 30.00
CA LEU A 450 -9.92 9.41 31.26
C LEU A 450 -10.69 10.52 31.99
N GLY A 451 -11.09 11.58 31.30
CA GLY A 451 -11.90 12.65 31.89
C GLY A 451 -11.29 13.24 33.18
N PRO A 452 -11.93 13.06 34.35
CA PRO A 452 -11.44 13.62 35.64
C PRO A 452 -10.03 13.16 36.00
N LEU A 453 -9.59 11.99 35.53
CA LEU A 453 -8.26 11.44 35.78
C LEU A 453 -7.21 11.92 34.77
N SER A 454 -7.54 12.88 33.91
CA SER A 454 -6.62 13.42 32.92
C SER A 454 -5.35 14.06 33.55
N PHE A 455 -5.40 14.46 34.81
CA PHE A 455 -4.22 14.96 35.54
C PHE A 455 -3.07 13.93 35.61
N LEU A 456 -3.37 12.63 35.47
CA LEU A 456 -2.35 11.56 35.43
C LEU A 456 -1.41 11.69 34.21
N THR A 457 -1.81 12.40 33.16
CA THR A 457 -0.95 12.67 31.99
C THR A 457 0.29 13.46 32.38
N LYS A 458 0.22 14.30 33.43
CA LYS A 458 1.35 15.08 33.95
C LYS A 458 2.49 14.20 34.45
N LEU A 459 2.18 12.99 34.91
CA LEU A 459 3.18 12.01 35.37
C LEU A 459 3.96 11.37 34.23
N ARG A 460 3.56 11.56 32.96
CA ARG A 460 4.16 11.01 31.75
C ARG A 460 4.42 9.49 31.79
N ILE A 461 3.62 8.77 32.58
CA ILE A 461 3.69 7.30 32.63
C ILE A 461 3.16 6.75 31.30
N PRO A 462 3.94 5.97 30.55
CA PRO A 462 3.48 5.38 29.31
C PRO A 462 2.23 4.52 29.50
N HIS A 463 1.24 4.68 28.63
CA HIS A 463 0.04 3.85 28.68
C HIS A 463 0.39 2.39 28.38
N PRO A 464 -0.11 1.40 29.16
CA PRO A 464 0.19 -0.02 28.94
C PRO A 464 -0.08 -0.49 27.50
N GLY A 465 -1.17 -0.01 26.89
CA GLY A 465 -1.49 -0.30 25.48
C GLY A 465 -0.46 0.23 24.49
N ARG A 466 0.24 1.33 24.82
CA ARG A 466 1.36 1.82 24.00
C ARG A 466 2.53 0.84 24.03
N VAL A 467 2.86 0.31 25.19
CA VAL A 467 4.00 -0.64 25.37
C VAL A 467 3.68 -1.96 24.66
N GLY A 468 2.52 -2.56 24.95
CA GLY A 468 2.09 -3.82 24.33
C GLY A 468 1.87 -3.70 22.81
N GLY A 469 1.24 -2.60 22.37
CA GLY A 469 1.05 -2.31 20.96
C GLY A 469 2.36 -2.18 20.20
N ARG A 470 3.34 -1.50 20.78
CA ARG A 470 4.69 -1.37 20.18
C ARG A 470 5.37 -2.74 19.97
N PHE A 471 5.27 -3.61 20.95
CA PHE A 471 5.83 -4.97 20.85
C PHE A 471 5.13 -5.75 19.72
N PHE A 472 3.80 -5.75 19.71
CA PHE A 472 3.02 -6.46 18.70
C PHE A 472 3.32 -5.96 17.27
N ILE A 473 3.37 -4.63 17.07
CA ILE A 473 3.69 -4.04 15.78
C ILE A 473 5.12 -4.39 15.36
N LYS A 474 6.09 -4.30 16.28
CA LYS A 474 7.49 -4.61 15.98
C LYS A 474 7.71 -6.04 15.47
N VAL A 475 6.94 -6.99 15.98
CA VAL A 475 7.02 -8.41 15.56
C VAL A 475 6.16 -8.69 14.33
N GLY A 476 4.93 -8.18 14.29
CA GLY A 476 3.96 -8.49 13.24
C GLY A 476 4.12 -7.67 11.96
N MET A 477 4.61 -6.44 12.07
CA MET A 477 4.70 -5.52 10.94
C MET A 477 5.60 -6.02 9.80
N PRO A 478 6.81 -6.55 10.03
CA PRO A 478 7.66 -7.03 8.93
C PRO A 478 6.99 -8.14 8.11
N LEU A 479 6.34 -9.10 8.79
CA LEU A 479 5.60 -10.18 8.14
C LEU A 479 4.42 -9.64 7.33
N MET A 480 3.67 -8.73 7.92
CA MET A 480 2.53 -8.08 7.27
C MET A 480 2.98 -7.28 6.04
N LEU A 481 4.01 -6.44 6.17
CA LEU A 481 4.53 -5.65 5.06
C LEU A 481 5.06 -6.52 3.94
N SER A 482 5.84 -7.57 4.27
CA SER A 482 6.35 -8.52 3.29
C SER A 482 5.21 -9.18 2.49
N TRP A 483 4.09 -9.52 3.14
CA TRP A 483 2.94 -10.10 2.46
C TRP A 483 2.13 -9.06 1.66
N VAL A 484 1.89 -7.88 2.22
CA VAL A 484 1.12 -6.81 1.57
C VAL A 484 1.86 -6.29 0.34
N LEU A 485 3.13 -5.94 0.49
CA LEU A 485 3.97 -5.37 -0.58
C LEU A 485 4.34 -6.40 -1.65
N GLY A 486 4.40 -7.67 -1.29
CA GLY A 486 4.69 -8.76 -2.19
C GLY A 486 3.62 -9.00 -3.27
N GLY A 487 2.47 -8.35 -3.20
CA GLY A 487 1.39 -8.42 -4.19
C GLY A 487 0.73 -9.79 -4.27
N ASN A 488 1.54 -10.82 -4.24
CA ASN A 488 1.18 -12.19 -4.38
C ASN A 488 1.53 -12.99 -3.15
N SER A 489 0.58 -13.64 -2.57
CA SER A 489 0.90 -14.94 -2.00
C SER A 489 0.78 -15.97 -3.12
N SER A 490 1.74 -16.89 -3.22
CA SER A 490 1.66 -18.07 -4.10
C SER A 490 0.34 -18.86 -3.96
N LYS A 491 -0.41 -18.62 -2.89
CA LYS A 491 -1.73 -19.19 -2.63
C LYS A 491 -2.87 -18.41 -3.27
N LEU A 492 -2.73 -17.10 -3.53
CA LEU A 492 -3.80 -16.27 -4.10
C LEU A 492 -3.87 -16.42 -5.62
N GLU A 493 -2.78 -16.78 -6.25
CA GLU A 493 -2.68 -16.81 -7.72
C GLU A 493 -2.39 -18.18 -8.29
N GLY A 494 -2.20 -19.19 -7.42
CA GLY A 494 -1.70 -20.47 -7.88
C GLY A 494 -0.34 -20.39 -8.60
N ARG A 495 0.12 -19.17 -8.83
CA ARG A 495 1.46 -18.80 -9.33
C ARG A 495 1.86 -17.51 -8.62
N PRO A 496 3.15 -17.31 -8.26
CA PRO A 496 3.64 -15.99 -7.99
C PRO A 496 3.26 -15.10 -9.18
N LEU A 497 2.81 -13.85 -8.95
CA LEU A 497 2.78 -12.85 -10.00
C LEU A 497 4.15 -12.94 -10.66
N SER A 498 4.17 -13.41 -11.88
CA SER A 498 5.33 -13.23 -12.72
C SER A 498 5.38 -11.74 -13.07
N CYS A 499 5.64 -10.92 -12.08
CA CYS A 499 5.98 -9.53 -12.28
C CYS A 499 7.27 -9.55 -13.05
N ARG A 500 7.20 -9.04 -14.24
CA ARG A 500 8.40 -8.77 -15.01
C ARG A 500 9.04 -7.57 -14.33
N LEU A 501 10.15 -7.80 -13.68
CA LEU A 501 11.00 -6.69 -13.21
C LEU A 501 11.39 -5.86 -14.43
N SER A 502 11.46 -4.55 -14.28
CA SER A 502 12.14 -3.72 -15.26
C SER A 502 13.60 -4.19 -15.37
N ASP A 503 14.20 -4.05 -16.53
CA ASP A 503 15.61 -4.43 -16.72
C ASP A 503 16.48 -3.74 -15.65
N LYS A 504 16.16 -2.49 -15.32
CA LYS A 504 16.82 -1.73 -14.25
C LYS A 504 16.62 -2.32 -12.87
N ALA A 505 15.39 -2.76 -12.52
CA ALA A 505 15.11 -3.41 -11.26
C ALA A 505 15.71 -4.83 -11.19
N SER A 506 15.76 -5.53 -12.33
CA SER A 506 16.43 -6.82 -12.46
C SER A 506 17.93 -6.69 -12.30
N ASP A 507 18.53 -5.65 -12.87
CA ASP A 507 19.96 -5.35 -12.70
C ASP A 507 20.29 -4.92 -11.27
N GLN A 508 19.42 -4.14 -10.64
CA GLN A 508 19.55 -3.78 -9.23
C GLN A 508 19.51 -5.03 -8.33
N LEU A 509 18.57 -5.91 -8.59
CA LEU A 509 18.44 -7.15 -7.85
C LEU A 509 19.62 -8.10 -8.10
N GLY A 510 20.08 -8.21 -9.36
CA GLY A 510 21.25 -8.98 -9.71
C GLY A 510 22.52 -8.51 -8.98
N ARG A 511 22.70 -7.19 -8.89
CA ARG A 511 23.80 -6.59 -8.09
C ARG A 511 23.64 -6.85 -6.60
N TRP A 512 22.42 -6.74 -6.08
CA TRP A 512 22.14 -7.05 -4.68
C TRP A 512 22.45 -8.50 -4.32
N PHE A 513 22.06 -9.45 -5.16
CA PHE A 513 22.41 -10.86 -4.94
C PHE A 513 23.92 -11.12 -5.10
N GLN A 514 24.58 -10.45 -6.04
CA GLN A 514 26.03 -10.52 -6.15
C GLN A 514 26.72 -9.90 -4.95
N ASP A 515 26.19 -8.82 -4.40
CA ASP A 515 26.67 -8.18 -3.17
C ASP A 515 26.37 -9.04 -1.93
N ASP A 516 25.24 -9.75 -1.88
CA ASP A 516 24.94 -10.70 -0.80
C ASP A 516 25.79 -11.97 -0.89
N ASP A 517 26.04 -12.50 -2.09
CA ASP A 517 26.97 -13.62 -2.31
C ASP A 517 28.41 -13.20 -2.00
N ALA A 518 28.80 -11.99 -2.41
CA ALA A 518 30.08 -11.39 -2.04
C ALA A 518 30.16 -11.13 -0.51
N LEU A 519 29.03 -10.74 0.11
CA LEU A 519 28.94 -10.56 1.55
C LEU A 519 29.04 -11.89 2.30
N GLU A 520 28.40 -12.96 1.80
CA GLU A 520 28.49 -14.31 2.37
C GLU A 520 29.92 -14.88 2.23
N GLN A 521 30.55 -14.69 1.07
CA GLN A 521 31.96 -15.02 0.85
C GLN A 521 32.89 -14.13 1.71
N ALA A 522 32.55 -12.85 1.85
CA ALA A 522 33.24 -11.89 2.69
C ALA A 522 32.99 -12.07 4.20
N MET A 523 32.01 -12.89 4.60
CA MET A 523 31.79 -13.23 6.03
C MET A 523 32.99 -13.96 6.65
N GLY A 524 33.92 -14.47 5.86
CA GLY A 524 35.26 -14.94 6.29
C GLY A 524 36.35 -13.86 6.22
N GLY A 525 36.12 -12.70 5.61
CA GLY A 525 37.10 -11.64 5.41
C GLY A 525 37.12 -10.55 6.47
N GLU A 526 38.14 -9.74 6.45
CA GLU A 526 38.29 -8.56 7.29
C GLU A 526 37.75 -7.32 6.62
N TRP A 527 36.93 -6.56 7.32
CA TRP A 527 36.31 -5.35 6.83
C TRP A 527 37.10 -4.11 7.13
N TYR A 528 37.20 -3.20 6.17
CA TYR A 528 37.96 -1.96 6.28
C TYR A 528 37.22 -0.78 5.71
N LEU A 529 37.41 0.40 6.31
CA LEU A 529 37.09 1.69 5.70
C LEU A 529 38.37 2.23 5.06
N PHE A 530 38.39 2.30 3.72
CA PHE A 530 39.49 2.87 2.95
C PHE A 530 39.25 4.32 2.62
N PRO A 531 40.16 5.25 2.98
CA PRO A 531 40.00 6.65 2.62
C PRO A 531 40.04 6.85 1.10
N MET A 532 39.17 7.73 0.58
CA MET A 532 39.04 8.01 -0.85
C MET A 532 39.63 9.37 -1.26
N SER A 533 40.09 10.20 -0.30
CA SER A 533 40.66 11.52 -0.61
C SER A 533 42.08 11.40 -1.17
N SER A 534 42.32 11.99 -2.33
CA SER A 534 43.63 12.09 -3.00
C SER A 534 44.27 13.46 -2.76
N GLY A 535 44.50 13.84 -1.52
CA GLY A 535 45.17 15.12 -1.17
C GLY A 535 46.35 14.91 -0.27
N ASP A 536 47.42 15.61 -0.54
CA ASP A 536 48.82 15.40 -0.09
C ASP A 536 49.09 15.77 1.39
N ASP A 537 48.10 16.09 2.22
CA ASP A 537 48.29 16.42 3.65
C ASP A 537 47.36 15.57 4.52
N SER A 538 47.99 14.67 5.26
CA SER A 538 47.46 13.68 6.21
C SER A 538 46.81 12.45 5.52
N ALA A 539 47.63 11.48 5.17
CA ALA A 539 47.17 10.14 4.73
C ALA A 539 46.35 9.46 5.84
N LEU A 540 45.02 9.58 5.80
CA LEU A 540 44.12 8.77 6.60
C LEU A 540 44.44 7.30 6.31
N GLN A 541 44.65 6.50 7.34
CA GLN A 541 44.97 5.08 7.20
C GLN A 541 43.65 4.27 7.06
N PRO A 542 43.69 3.11 6.37
CA PRO A 542 42.58 2.18 6.37
C PRO A 542 42.21 1.74 7.78
N ILE A 543 40.91 1.73 8.10
CA ILE A 543 40.38 1.45 9.42
C ILE A 543 39.75 0.07 9.40
N ARG A 544 40.28 -0.84 10.21
CA ARG A 544 39.74 -2.19 10.38
C ARG A 544 38.47 -2.15 11.21
N LEU A 545 37.40 -2.74 10.73
CA LEU A 545 36.15 -2.91 11.45
C LEU A 545 36.16 -4.27 12.17
N ILE A 546 36.03 -4.25 13.48
CA ILE A 546 36.05 -5.45 14.30
C ILE A 546 34.65 -6.02 14.45
N ARG A 547 34.48 -7.32 14.16
CA ARG A 547 33.19 -8.04 14.29
C ARG A 547 32.98 -8.47 15.75
N ASP A 548 32.70 -7.51 16.60
CA ASP A 548 32.37 -7.73 18.01
C ASP A 548 31.07 -6.96 18.31
N GLU A 549 30.03 -7.68 18.70
CA GLU A 549 28.69 -7.07 18.97
C GLU A 549 28.73 -6.19 20.24
N GLN A 550 29.75 -6.31 21.07
CA GLN A 550 29.92 -5.49 22.27
C GLN A 550 30.73 -4.22 22.00
N ARG A 551 31.41 -4.15 20.86
CA ARG A 551 32.24 -2.99 20.50
C ARG A 551 31.50 -2.01 19.63
N THR A 552 31.70 -0.72 19.92
CA THR A 552 31.22 0.41 19.15
C THR A 552 32.41 1.25 18.72
N LEU A 553 32.58 1.45 17.42
CA LEU A 553 33.56 2.39 16.88
C LEU A 553 32.93 3.78 16.87
N SER A 554 33.47 4.70 17.67
CA SER A 554 33.05 6.11 17.70
C SER A 554 33.86 6.93 16.70
N ILE A 555 33.19 7.80 15.96
CA ILE A 555 33.76 8.64 14.90
C ILE A 555 33.46 10.10 15.20
N GLY A 556 34.49 10.94 15.21
CA GLY A 556 34.32 12.37 15.47
C GLY A 556 35.63 13.16 15.36
N SER A 557 35.56 14.50 15.49
CA SER A 557 36.75 15.33 15.47
C SER A 557 37.52 15.28 16.79
N LYS A 558 36.84 14.96 17.91
CA LYS A 558 37.42 14.72 19.24
C LYS A 558 36.74 13.52 19.88
N PRO A 559 37.15 12.29 19.52
CA PRO A 559 36.56 11.09 20.10
C PRO A 559 36.86 10.99 21.58
N ASP A 560 35.95 10.34 22.31
CA ASP A 560 36.04 10.14 23.76
C ASP A 560 37.34 9.42 24.15
N PRO A 561 38.22 10.04 24.93
CA PRO A 561 39.48 9.44 25.32
C PRO A 561 39.35 8.21 26.24
N SER A 562 38.19 7.97 26.83
CA SER A 562 37.90 6.79 27.66
C SER A 562 37.78 5.49 26.84
N ASN A 563 37.72 5.57 25.50
CA ASN A 563 37.48 4.44 24.59
C ASN A 563 38.52 4.39 23.44
N SER A 564 39.79 4.57 23.75
CA SER A 564 40.90 4.74 22.78
C SER A 564 41.07 3.62 21.77
N ASP A 565 40.69 2.37 22.11
CA ASP A 565 40.81 1.21 21.23
C ASP A 565 39.64 1.06 20.23
N SER A 566 38.64 1.96 20.26
CA SER A 566 37.41 1.89 19.45
C SER A 566 36.98 3.28 18.95
N SER A 567 37.93 4.19 18.68
CA SER A 567 37.61 5.54 18.22
C SER A 567 38.41 5.92 16.97
N LEU A 568 37.74 6.61 16.05
CA LEU A 568 38.32 7.23 14.85
C LEU A 568 38.28 8.74 14.98
N SER A 569 39.45 9.35 15.08
CA SER A 569 39.59 10.82 15.08
C SER A 569 39.70 11.34 13.65
N LEU A 570 38.79 12.22 13.28
CA LEU A 570 38.75 12.94 12.01
C LEU A 570 38.78 14.46 12.32
N PRO A 571 39.94 15.07 12.51
CA PRO A 571 40.06 16.46 12.94
C PRO A 571 39.81 17.43 11.79
N LEU A 572 38.60 17.35 11.19
CA LEU A 572 38.15 18.17 10.07
C LEU A 572 37.03 19.12 10.54
N PRO A 573 36.97 20.36 9.99
CA PRO A 573 36.01 21.35 10.44
C PRO A 573 34.53 20.95 10.31
N GLN A 574 34.22 20.06 9.38
CA GLN A 574 32.86 19.59 9.12
C GLN A 574 32.51 18.29 9.85
N VAL A 575 33.41 17.77 10.67
CA VAL A 575 33.17 16.59 11.49
C VAL A 575 32.89 17.06 12.92
N SER A 576 31.70 16.79 13.42
CA SER A 576 31.29 17.11 14.79
C SER A 576 32.19 16.40 15.82
N GLU A 577 32.29 16.90 17.05
CA GLU A 577 33.11 16.30 18.11
C GLU A 577 32.76 14.82 18.31
N ILE A 578 31.47 14.53 18.40
CA ILE A 578 30.89 13.16 18.33
C ILE A 578 30.00 13.16 17.08
N HIS A 579 30.40 12.46 16.03
CA HIS A 579 29.75 12.54 14.74
C HIS A 579 28.87 11.32 14.47
N ALA A 580 29.45 10.13 14.55
CA ALA A 580 28.76 8.88 14.20
C ALA A 580 29.33 7.69 14.99
N THR A 581 28.61 6.59 14.97
CA THR A 581 29.08 5.31 15.51
C THR A 581 28.88 4.18 14.51
N ILE A 582 29.79 3.21 14.51
CA ILE A 582 29.64 1.94 13.80
C ILE A 582 29.53 0.81 14.82
N THR A 583 28.49 -0.01 14.69
CA THR A 583 28.23 -1.18 15.53
C THR A 583 28.12 -2.43 14.68
N CYS A 584 28.54 -3.58 15.21
CA CYS A 584 28.29 -4.88 14.58
C CYS A 584 27.05 -5.53 15.20
N LYS A 585 26.09 -5.98 14.38
CA LYS A 585 24.91 -6.73 14.84
C LYS A 585 24.55 -7.79 13.80
N ASN A 586 24.22 -9.00 14.24
CA ASN A 586 23.83 -10.10 13.35
C ASN A 586 24.81 -10.27 12.16
N LYS A 587 26.12 -10.23 12.46
CA LYS A 587 27.22 -10.32 11.47
C LYS A 587 27.29 -9.20 10.44
N GLY A 588 26.47 -8.15 10.54
CA GLY A 588 26.50 -6.95 9.70
C GLY A 588 26.96 -5.72 10.46
N PHE A 589 27.50 -4.75 9.72
CA PHE A 589 27.89 -3.45 10.28
C PHE A 589 26.81 -2.42 10.05
N TYR A 590 26.58 -1.59 11.06
CA TYR A 590 25.57 -0.53 11.06
C TYR A 590 26.21 0.79 11.43
N LEU A 591 25.97 1.81 10.61
CA LEU A 591 26.41 3.18 10.82
C LEU A 591 25.24 4.01 11.37
N THR A 592 25.50 4.76 12.44
CA THR A 592 24.50 5.65 13.06
C THR A 592 25.09 7.06 13.16
N ASP A 593 24.49 8.02 12.50
CA ASP A 593 24.78 9.45 12.71
C ASP A 593 24.20 9.87 14.06
N LEU A 594 24.96 10.57 14.88
CA LEU A 594 24.57 10.97 16.23
C LEU A 594 23.99 12.39 16.30
N GLY A 595 23.44 12.89 15.20
CA GLY A 595 22.92 14.25 15.09
C GLY A 595 24.02 15.24 14.73
N SER A 596 24.96 14.82 13.90
CA SER A 596 26.06 15.67 13.47
C SER A 596 25.58 16.92 12.70
N GLU A 597 26.30 18.05 12.86
CA GLU A 597 25.90 19.33 12.28
C GLU A 597 25.85 19.30 10.75
N HIS A 598 26.88 18.72 10.12
CA HIS A 598 26.96 18.63 8.65
C HIS A 598 26.50 17.30 8.07
N GLY A 599 26.07 16.36 8.93
CA GLY A 599 25.51 15.06 8.55
C GLY A 599 26.54 14.02 8.11
N THR A 600 26.11 12.77 8.16
CA THR A 600 26.82 11.65 7.54
C THR A 600 26.13 11.34 6.21
N TRP A 601 26.90 11.23 5.14
CA TRP A 601 26.41 10.97 3.80
C TRP A 601 26.82 9.57 3.36
N PHE A 602 25.91 8.94 2.63
CA PHE A 602 26.07 7.60 2.15
C PHE A 602 25.98 7.60 0.62
N ASN A 603 26.94 7.00 -0.06
CA ASN A 603 26.88 6.74 -1.48
C ASN A 603 26.82 5.22 -1.65
N ASP A 604 25.68 4.73 -2.09
CA ASP A 604 25.51 3.32 -2.38
C ASP A 604 26.25 2.89 -3.66
N ASN A 605 26.29 1.59 -3.90
CA ASN A 605 26.93 1.02 -5.09
C ASN A 605 26.30 1.49 -6.42
N GLU A 606 25.12 2.09 -6.37
CA GLU A 606 24.41 2.64 -7.53
C GLU A 606 24.74 4.11 -7.78
N GLY A 607 25.58 4.71 -6.94
CA GLY A 607 25.98 6.12 -7.05
C GLY A 607 24.93 7.09 -6.50
N ARG A 608 23.90 6.59 -5.76
CA ARG A 608 22.94 7.45 -5.08
C ARG A 608 23.57 7.97 -3.81
N ARG A 609 23.53 9.31 -3.63
CA ARG A 609 24.03 9.98 -2.44
C ARG A 609 22.84 10.46 -1.60
N TYR A 610 22.79 10.05 -0.34
CA TYR A 610 21.78 10.49 0.61
C TYR A 610 22.37 10.72 2.01
N ARG A 611 21.73 11.62 2.75
CA ARG A 611 22.13 11.90 4.14
C ARG A 611 21.51 10.85 5.05
N LEU A 612 22.31 10.31 5.98
CA LEU A 612 21.79 9.38 6.98
C LEU A 612 20.87 10.08 7.97
N PRO A 613 19.76 9.42 8.35
CA PRO A 613 18.89 9.95 9.38
C PRO A 613 19.60 9.95 10.75
N PRO A 614 19.59 11.08 11.48
CA PRO A 614 20.19 11.14 12.80
C PRO A 614 19.61 10.09 13.74
N ASN A 615 20.49 9.44 14.51
CA ASN A 615 20.13 8.43 15.51
C ASN A 615 19.43 7.19 14.97
N PHE A 616 19.61 6.90 13.67
CA PHE A 616 19.07 5.71 13.04
C PHE A 616 20.19 4.82 12.49
N PRO A 617 20.31 3.54 12.91
CA PRO A 617 21.32 2.65 12.40
C PRO A 617 21.00 2.20 10.96
N VAL A 618 21.89 2.49 10.03
CA VAL A 618 21.81 2.08 8.63
C VAL A 618 22.87 1.01 8.37
N ARG A 619 22.46 -0.14 7.83
CA ARG A 619 23.38 -1.18 7.41
C ARG A 619 24.13 -0.74 6.17
N PHE A 620 25.43 -1.01 6.14
CA PHE A 620 26.25 -0.77 4.96
C PHE A 620 26.91 -2.05 4.45
N HIS A 621 27.34 -2.02 3.20
CA HIS A 621 27.80 -3.18 2.44
C HIS A 621 29.21 -2.93 1.85
N PRO A 622 29.89 -3.98 1.41
CA PRO A 622 31.11 -3.80 0.64
C PRO A 622 30.89 -2.90 -0.57
N SER A 623 31.88 -2.10 -0.90
CA SER A 623 31.88 -1.10 -1.97
C SER A 623 31.07 0.18 -1.72
N ASP A 624 30.24 0.27 -0.69
CA ASP A 624 29.58 1.51 -0.28
C ASP A 624 30.62 2.57 0.09
N ALA A 625 30.28 3.84 -0.13
CA ALA A 625 31.12 4.93 0.31
C ALA A 625 30.41 5.77 1.37
N ILE A 626 31.10 6.03 2.46
CA ILE A 626 30.63 6.77 3.62
C ILE A 626 31.38 8.09 3.69
N GLU A 627 30.68 9.20 3.84
CA GLU A 627 31.26 10.54 3.95
C GLU A 627 30.78 11.18 5.27
N PHE A 628 31.74 11.59 6.09
CA PHE A 628 31.49 12.31 7.35
C PHE A 628 31.65 13.83 7.12
N GLY A 629 30.51 14.56 7.15
CA GLY A 629 30.47 15.95 6.70
C GLY A 629 30.07 16.07 5.22
N SER A 630 30.18 17.26 4.65
CA SER A 630 29.67 17.56 3.29
C SER A 630 30.74 17.97 2.26
N ASP A 631 32.01 17.96 2.63
CA ASP A 631 33.11 18.51 1.84
C ASP A 631 33.99 17.44 1.11
N LYS A 632 33.58 16.19 1.17
CA LYS A 632 34.27 15.02 0.59
C LYS A 632 35.70 14.75 1.11
N LYS A 633 36.13 15.45 2.16
CA LYS A 633 37.46 15.25 2.73
C LYS A 633 37.55 14.01 3.63
N ALA A 634 36.42 13.66 4.29
CA ALA A 634 36.31 12.47 5.12
C ALA A 634 35.46 11.40 4.44
N MET A 635 35.86 10.98 3.25
CA MET A 635 35.15 9.98 2.47
C MET A 635 35.89 8.65 2.50
N PHE A 636 35.19 7.58 2.84
CA PHE A 636 35.72 6.23 2.95
C PHE A 636 34.92 5.24 2.12
N ARG A 637 35.61 4.29 1.50
CA ARG A 637 34.99 3.15 0.83
C ARG A 637 35.10 1.91 1.68
N VAL A 638 34.00 1.19 1.83
CA VAL A 638 33.94 -0.10 2.51
C VAL A 638 34.59 -1.16 1.62
N LYS A 639 35.61 -1.83 2.11
CA LYS A 639 36.26 -2.96 1.43
C LYS A 639 36.36 -4.16 2.34
N VAL A 640 36.29 -5.35 1.75
CA VAL A 640 36.53 -6.62 2.43
C VAL A 640 37.79 -7.24 1.84
N LEU A 641 38.73 -7.62 2.72
CA LEU A 641 39.95 -8.26 2.31
C LEU A 641 39.90 -9.72 2.78
N SER A 642 40.03 -10.67 1.85
CA SER A 642 40.17 -12.08 2.19
C SER A 642 41.59 -12.34 2.66
N ALA A 643 41.73 -12.99 3.81
CA ALA A 643 43.02 -13.51 4.24
C ALA A 643 43.43 -14.64 3.28
N LEU A 644 44.54 -14.50 2.59
CA LEU A 644 45.11 -15.61 1.83
C LEU A 644 45.50 -16.73 2.81
N PRO A 645 45.30 -18.02 2.48
CA PRO A 645 45.74 -19.10 3.31
C PRO A 645 47.26 -18.97 3.55
N TYR A 646 47.63 -18.90 4.81
CA TYR A 646 49.01 -18.78 5.23
C TYR A 646 49.78 -20.00 4.76
N ASP A 647 50.64 -19.82 3.77
CA ASP A 647 51.58 -20.84 3.33
C ASP A 647 52.77 -20.80 4.30
N SER A 648 52.76 -21.74 5.26
CA SER A 648 53.71 -21.83 6.36
C SER A 648 55.15 -22.13 5.94
N ALA A 649 55.46 -22.09 4.63
CA ALA A 649 56.74 -22.43 4.05
C ALA A 649 57.64 -21.25 3.62
N ARG A 650 57.16 -19.98 3.67
CA ARG A 650 57.99 -18.82 3.31
C ARG A 650 57.72 -17.64 4.27
N GLY A 651 58.66 -17.44 5.18
CA GLY A 651 58.65 -16.25 6.03
C GLY A 651 58.75 -14.97 5.18
N GLY A 652 57.75 -14.14 5.23
CA GLY A 652 57.75 -12.81 4.62
C GLY A 652 56.34 -12.32 4.32
N GLY A 653 55.96 -11.28 4.99
CA GLY A 653 54.92 -10.28 4.72
C GLY A 653 53.55 -10.75 4.20
N GLU A 654 52.51 -10.53 4.97
CA GLU A 654 51.10 -10.66 4.54
C GLU A 654 50.85 -9.75 3.34
N VAL A 655 50.54 -10.36 2.19
CA VAL A 655 50.04 -9.64 1.03
C VAL A 655 48.50 -9.73 1.05
N LEU A 656 47.85 -8.62 1.34
CA LEU A 656 46.40 -8.50 1.29
C LEU A 656 45.96 -8.20 -0.16
N GLN A 657 45.10 -9.04 -0.71
CA GLN A 657 44.51 -8.81 -2.03
C GLN A 657 43.07 -8.34 -1.87
N ALA A 658 42.70 -7.24 -2.53
CA ALA A 658 41.35 -6.73 -2.55
C ALA A 658 40.47 -7.60 -3.48
N ALA A 659 39.35 -8.08 -2.98
CA ALA A 659 38.30 -8.77 -3.77
C ALA A 659 37.36 -7.77 -4.40
#